data_cdb9f4cca52584d3fda73882b827ccd2
#
_entry.id   cdb9f4cca52584d3fda73882b827ccd2
#
_cell.length_a   1.000
_cell.length_b   1.000
_cell.length_c   1.000
_cell.angle_alpha   90.00
_cell.angle_beta   90.00
_cell.angle_gamma   90.00
#
_symmetry.space_group_name_H-M   'P 1'
#
loop_
_entity.id
_entity.type
_entity.pdbx_description
1 polymer ?
#
loop_
_entity_poly.entity_id
_entity_poly.type
_entity_poly.pdbx_seq_one_letter_code
_entity_poly.pdbx_strand_id
1 'polypeptide(L)'
;MSGSVGTNQVSSTLFWPVLFLIHRFQTIVLAALVSLLLPLACTQCFAQTKRLVIIKCDGLPNDVVDRFVRERDPRTGKSTLPWIDYIFYQRGARLSNFYVRGMSLSGPSWSLLDTGQHLQIKGNVEFDRYTLHSYDYLNFLPYYINSGLGTRIDMPAVEVLDSLKVPLFIDSYAHNERYGTFSLLQRGPRYSTLHRGLENRFKRSPRELFDEWTMGFQLRSIVSDQLLRELIQKLSDPKVHYLDLYLSDYDHVAHHNNDVQSQLYALKDVDNTIGQIWTAIQKSPLAEETAIVLVSDHGFNTDERVYSQGFNLVKLLGSSAGGGHHVITKRRLMLDYAIKGIYPLVPLITTTTPDSYYLKGQSTDYPTALLDFDGNERASVHLRDSDLNLLQILLQQLKRSDLPNNVRKAATNTFFATIDRRRQEWQKTLDDLKAELGALHRSIEQQRKLWEAQPKKFTKEQQEAGRDDDAKRVFVQLDRSLGQEKEYTAYVTTLERLLALSANTFAPSNLRIEDVIQKRSVGDRNSIFQLQNYIVGLTPGGLVLNADGSLDLERSFVRIDYPSLLHGITVKNNVQPGVSSRPIDLIATRISASLVRPLLNETGISDDVVWVNAGGGKQALLLARTDSRGQMSFRYQPISNLTQDGSGRLHFQLVPWQPDIPLHLFEDPQLTIPSGDRASWLSQWHTDLEWLHAVHRTRYSNGVIGLNEELARHAIPRLSLDEPGISDDERLLGHFAHRQRQLIEADMLLVANDHWNFDVRGFNPGGNHGSFFRISTHSTFMIAGGDKTGLPQAIVIDEPYDSLCFVPTLLALTGNLRDDSNPVPVLWDKGFRRFPGRPVKELMPGRPENPKIAVTGANASP
;
A
#
# COMPACT_ATOMS: atom_id res chain seq x y z
N MET A 1 19.15 69.55 -74.62
CA MET A 1 20.29 68.88 -75.24
C MET A 1 20.18 67.45 -74.70
N SER A 2 19.57 66.63 -75.42
CA SER A 2 19.88 65.68 -76.45
C SER A 2 20.71 64.50 -75.89
N GLY A 3 20.17 63.34 -76.17
CA GLY A 3 20.95 62.11 -76.19
C GLY A 3 20.11 60.83 -75.91
N SER A 4 19.37 60.43 -76.98
CA SER A 4 18.72 59.11 -76.97
C SER A 4 19.75 58.03 -77.30
N VAL A 5 19.72 56.91 -76.63
CA VAL A 5 20.28 55.64 -77.10
C VAL A 5 19.29 54.53 -76.84
N GLY A 6 18.90 53.91 -77.97
CA GLY A 6 17.98 52.77 -77.92
C GLY A 6 18.67 51.49 -77.50
N THR A 7 17.99 50.66 -76.81
CA THR A 7 18.45 49.29 -76.53
C THR A 7 17.43 48.30 -77.08
N ASN A 8 17.92 47.38 -77.87
CA ASN A 8 17.24 46.25 -78.45
C ASN A 8 16.61 45.32 -77.40
N GLN A 9 15.34 45.07 -77.54
CA GLN A 9 14.68 43.95 -76.92
C GLN A 9 15.02 42.64 -77.64
N VAL A 10 15.73 41.76 -76.95
CA VAL A 10 15.84 40.36 -77.36
C VAL A 10 14.76 39.58 -76.59
N SER A 11 13.85 38.99 -77.32
CA SER A 11 12.72 38.22 -76.80
C SER A 11 13.17 36.96 -76.05
N SER A 12 12.91 36.92 -74.77
CA SER A 12 13.14 35.78 -73.86
C SER A 12 11.91 34.89 -73.68
N THR A 13 11.22 34.51 -74.70
CA THR A 13 9.95 33.79 -74.67
C THR A 13 10.08 32.25 -74.73
N LEU A 14 11.28 31.68 -74.70
CA LEU A 14 11.47 30.21 -74.81
C LEU A 14 12.00 29.52 -73.56
N PHE A 15 12.36 30.24 -72.47
CA PHE A 15 12.96 29.63 -71.27
C PHE A 15 11.96 29.25 -70.23
N TRP A 16 10.76 29.82 -70.14
CA TRP A 16 9.76 29.58 -69.13
C TRP A 16 9.00 28.25 -69.26
N PRO A 17 8.63 27.74 -70.43
CA PRO A 17 7.90 26.45 -70.41
C PRO A 17 8.74 25.24 -70.04
N VAL A 18 10.02 25.23 -70.22
CA VAL A 18 10.92 24.10 -69.90
C VAL A 18 11.17 24.02 -68.40
N LEU A 19 11.36 25.13 -67.67
CA LEU A 19 11.49 25.18 -66.25
C LEU A 19 10.17 24.76 -65.53
N PHE A 20 9.01 25.12 -66.06
CA PHE A 20 7.70 24.73 -65.51
C PHE A 20 7.42 23.24 -65.74
N LEU A 21 7.88 22.62 -66.78
CA LEU A 21 7.77 21.17 -67.01
C LEU A 21 8.72 20.38 -66.11
N ILE A 22 9.93 20.84 -65.87
CA ILE A 22 10.92 20.23 -65.00
C ILE A 22 10.43 20.32 -63.51
N HIS A 23 9.85 21.45 -63.13
CA HIS A 23 9.31 21.62 -61.74
C HIS A 23 8.08 20.74 -61.50
N ARG A 24 7.15 20.62 -62.51
CA ARG A 24 6.02 19.69 -62.40
C ARG A 24 6.45 18.24 -62.39
N PHE A 25 7.47 17.86 -63.14
CA PHE A 25 8.01 16.49 -63.11
C PHE A 25 8.67 16.16 -61.80
N GLN A 26 9.44 17.08 -61.22
CA GLN A 26 10.03 16.93 -59.90
C GLN A 26 8.97 16.83 -58.81
N THR A 27 7.89 17.65 -58.89
CA THR A 27 6.79 17.60 -57.87
C THR A 27 5.99 16.29 -58.02
N ILE A 28 5.78 15.78 -59.23
CA ILE A 28 5.08 14.51 -59.46
C ILE A 28 5.94 13.32 -59.03
N VAL A 29 7.24 13.35 -59.26
CA VAL A 29 8.18 12.30 -58.80
C VAL A 29 8.34 12.33 -57.30
N LEU A 30 8.38 13.53 -56.68
CA LEU A 30 8.42 13.65 -55.22
C LEU A 30 7.10 13.20 -54.60
N ALA A 31 5.96 13.55 -55.15
CA ALA A 31 4.64 13.09 -54.69
C ALA A 31 4.45 11.59 -54.90
N ALA A 32 4.97 11.00 -55.95
CA ALA A 32 4.96 9.56 -56.19
C ALA A 32 5.92 8.83 -55.25
N LEU A 33 7.10 9.39 -54.92
CA LEU A 33 8.04 8.86 -53.94
C LEU A 33 7.46 8.96 -52.50
N VAL A 34 6.82 10.07 -52.16
CA VAL A 34 6.13 10.23 -50.86
C VAL A 34 4.93 9.28 -50.76
N SER A 35 4.16 9.09 -51.85
CA SER A 35 3.04 8.15 -51.87
C SER A 35 3.47 6.68 -51.87
N LEU A 36 4.69 6.35 -52.37
CA LEU A 36 5.29 5.01 -52.24
C LEU A 36 5.97 4.77 -50.88
N LEU A 37 6.45 5.84 -50.23
CA LEU A 37 7.07 5.75 -48.89
C LEU A 37 6.05 5.82 -47.76
N LEU A 38 4.87 6.44 -47.95
CA LEU A 38 3.79 6.46 -46.95
C LEU A 38 3.25 5.06 -46.61
N PRO A 39 3.01 4.11 -47.53
CA PRO A 39 2.61 2.76 -47.15
C PRO A 39 3.74 1.94 -46.52
N LEU A 40 5.02 2.24 -46.80
CA LEU A 40 6.16 1.58 -46.13
C LEU A 40 6.42 2.12 -44.72
N ALA A 41 6.02 3.35 -44.40
CA ALA A 41 6.06 3.92 -43.07
C ALA A 41 4.84 3.54 -42.19
N CYS A 42 3.73 3.07 -42.82
CA CYS A 42 2.50 2.67 -42.13
C CYS A 42 2.37 1.18 -41.85
N THR A 43 3.38 0.35 -42.11
CA THR A 43 3.30 -1.10 -41.86
C THR A 43 4.38 -1.66 -40.93
N GLN A 44 4.95 -0.86 -40.05
CA GLN A 44 5.38 -1.42 -38.77
C GLN A 44 4.13 -1.56 -37.90
N CYS A 45 3.35 -2.63 -38.12
CA CYS A 45 2.51 -3.18 -37.06
C CYS A 45 3.47 -3.57 -35.96
N PHE A 46 3.74 -2.65 -35.01
CA PHE A 46 4.41 -3.01 -33.76
C PHE A 46 3.60 -4.14 -33.17
N ALA A 47 4.24 -5.24 -32.90
CA ALA A 47 3.66 -6.32 -32.13
C ALA A 47 3.11 -5.73 -30.83
N GLN A 48 1.83 -5.91 -30.57
CA GLN A 48 1.14 -5.29 -29.45
C GLN A 48 0.21 -6.30 -28.79
N THR A 49 0.32 -6.42 -27.50
CA THR A 49 -0.58 -7.25 -26.71
C THR A 49 -1.98 -6.62 -26.71
N LYS A 50 -2.98 -7.32 -27.24
CA LYS A 50 -4.39 -6.87 -27.19
C LYS A 50 -5.15 -7.40 -25.99
N ARG A 51 -4.78 -8.58 -25.50
CA ARG A 51 -5.46 -9.20 -24.36
C ARG A 51 -4.45 -9.58 -23.29
N LEU A 52 -4.79 -9.25 -22.04
CA LEU A 52 -4.08 -9.69 -20.85
C LEU A 52 -4.91 -10.68 -20.05
N VAL A 53 -4.31 -11.81 -19.70
CA VAL A 53 -4.85 -12.77 -18.75
C VAL A 53 -3.90 -12.83 -17.56
N ILE A 54 -4.32 -12.30 -16.43
CA ILE A 54 -3.49 -12.13 -15.24
C ILE A 54 -3.89 -13.14 -14.18
N ILE A 55 -2.97 -14.00 -13.81
CA ILE A 55 -3.12 -14.95 -12.71
C ILE A 55 -2.44 -14.33 -11.49
N LYS A 56 -3.26 -13.88 -10.56
CA LYS A 56 -2.86 -13.29 -9.28
C LYS A 56 -2.80 -14.41 -8.24
N CYS A 57 -1.60 -14.85 -7.89
CA CYS A 57 -1.42 -15.93 -6.91
C CYS A 57 -0.87 -15.34 -5.61
N ASP A 58 -1.65 -15.44 -4.53
CA ASP A 58 -1.28 -14.91 -3.22
C ASP A 58 -0.12 -15.71 -2.62
N GLY A 59 0.85 -15.00 -2.05
CA GLY A 59 1.92 -15.57 -1.26
C GLY A 59 2.89 -16.51 -2.00
N LEU A 60 3.08 -16.38 -3.32
CA LEU A 60 3.85 -17.31 -4.14
C LEU A 60 5.34 -16.91 -4.26
N PRO A 61 6.28 -17.53 -3.50
CA PRO A 61 7.69 -17.17 -3.53
C PRO A 61 8.36 -17.60 -4.84
N ASN A 62 9.16 -16.72 -5.43
CA ASN A 62 9.92 -17.03 -6.64
C ASN A 62 10.88 -18.20 -6.44
N ASP A 63 11.61 -18.24 -5.32
CA ASP A 63 12.60 -19.29 -5.03
C ASP A 63 11.95 -20.68 -4.93
N VAL A 64 10.72 -20.77 -4.40
CA VAL A 64 9.97 -22.02 -4.28
C VAL A 64 9.51 -22.51 -5.65
N VAL A 65 8.97 -21.61 -6.47
CA VAL A 65 8.57 -21.94 -7.85
C VAL A 65 9.78 -22.41 -8.65
N ASP A 66 10.91 -21.70 -8.60
CA ASP A 66 12.14 -22.04 -9.34
C ASP A 66 12.71 -23.39 -8.91
N ARG A 67 12.66 -23.70 -7.60
CA ARG A 67 13.03 -25.01 -7.06
C ARG A 67 12.20 -26.13 -7.71
N PHE A 68 10.88 -26.05 -7.64
CA PHE A 68 10.00 -27.13 -8.11
C PHE A 68 9.91 -27.21 -9.63
N VAL A 69 10.08 -26.12 -10.34
CA VAL A 69 10.22 -26.18 -11.81
C VAL A 69 11.47 -26.94 -12.23
N ARG A 70 12.59 -26.79 -11.52
CA ARG A 70 13.86 -27.50 -11.80
C ARG A 70 13.83 -28.94 -11.33
N GLU A 71 13.05 -29.27 -10.33
CA GLU A 71 12.86 -30.63 -9.86
C GLU A 71 12.16 -31.47 -10.93
N ARG A 72 12.75 -32.64 -11.24
CA ARG A 72 12.22 -33.53 -12.27
C ARG A 72 11.60 -34.78 -11.66
N ASP A 73 10.39 -35.13 -12.09
CA ASP A 73 9.76 -36.39 -11.74
C ASP A 73 10.64 -37.56 -12.23
N PRO A 74 11.10 -38.44 -11.33
CA PRO A 74 12.01 -39.51 -11.70
C PRO A 74 11.45 -40.50 -12.73
N ARG A 75 10.09 -40.59 -12.86
CA ARG A 75 9.43 -41.54 -13.77
C ARG A 75 9.28 -40.96 -15.16
N THR A 76 8.98 -39.67 -15.26
CA THR A 76 8.62 -39.03 -16.52
C THR A 76 9.71 -38.11 -17.06
N GLY A 77 10.69 -37.73 -16.23
CA GLY A 77 11.72 -36.75 -16.56
C GLY A 77 11.19 -35.32 -16.71
N LYS A 78 9.88 -35.12 -16.56
CA LYS A 78 9.24 -33.80 -16.65
C LYS A 78 9.40 -33.01 -15.35
N SER A 79 9.28 -31.66 -15.44
CA SER A 79 9.19 -30.79 -14.27
C SER A 79 8.05 -31.20 -13.35
N THR A 80 8.19 -30.99 -12.03
CA THR A 80 7.08 -31.19 -11.09
C THR A 80 6.00 -30.14 -11.24
N LEU A 81 6.29 -28.99 -11.93
CA LEU A 81 5.36 -27.96 -12.37
C LEU A 81 5.42 -27.82 -13.90
N PRO A 82 4.88 -28.79 -14.67
CA PRO A 82 5.12 -28.88 -16.10
C PRO A 82 4.54 -27.72 -16.93
N TRP A 83 3.44 -27.11 -16.51
CA TRP A 83 2.83 -26.00 -17.24
C TRP A 83 3.57 -24.69 -17.02
N ILE A 84 3.97 -24.38 -15.78
CA ILE A 84 4.81 -23.24 -15.48
C ILE A 84 6.15 -23.36 -16.22
N ASP A 85 6.79 -24.55 -16.21
CA ASP A 85 8.01 -24.82 -16.97
C ASP A 85 7.81 -24.54 -18.47
N TYR A 86 6.77 -25.14 -19.07
CA TYR A 86 6.49 -25.00 -20.49
C TYR A 86 6.17 -23.57 -20.92
N ILE A 87 5.28 -22.88 -20.18
CA ILE A 87 4.76 -21.56 -20.57
C ILE A 87 5.78 -20.46 -20.29
N PHE A 88 6.34 -20.40 -19.09
CA PHE A 88 7.13 -19.27 -18.65
C PHE A 88 8.64 -19.48 -18.74
N TYR A 89 9.13 -20.71 -18.53
CA TYR A 89 10.57 -20.99 -18.61
C TYR A 89 11.04 -21.29 -20.03
N GLN A 90 10.22 -21.98 -20.82
CA GLN A 90 10.61 -22.39 -22.18
C GLN A 90 10.12 -21.41 -23.26
N ARG A 91 9.01 -20.73 -23.06
CA ARG A 91 8.35 -19.88 -24.06
C ARG A 91 8.11 -18.43 -23.64
N GLY A 92 8.30 -18.10 -22.37
CA GLY A 92 8.04 -16.79 -21.81
C GLY A 92 9.28 -16.09 -21.31
N ALA A 93 9.03 -15.07 -20.50
CA ALA A 93 10.02 -14.31 -19.75
C ALA A 93 9.70 -14.40 -18.26
N ARG A 94 10.74 -14.45 -17.45
CA ARG A 94 10.62 -14.43 -15.98
C ARG A 94 11.61 -13.47 -15.37
N LEU A 95 11.16 -12.74 -14.34
CA LEU A 95 12.03 -11.90 -13.52
C LEU A 95 12.61 -12.78 -12.40
N SER A 96 13.94 -12.90 -12.35
CA SER A 96 14.61 -13.62 -11.26
C SER A 96 14.72 -12.78 -9.98
N ASN A 97 14.52 -11.47 -10.08
CA ASN A 97 14.66 -10.51 -9.00
C ASN A 97 13.47 -9.53 -9.00
N PHE A 98 12.29 -10.02 -8.62
CA PHE A 98 11.09 -9.22 -8.43
C PHE A 98 10.72 -9.16 -6.94
N TYR A 99 10.54 -7.95 -6.40
CA TYR A 99 10.39 -7.71 -4.97
C TYR A 99 9.16 -6.88 -4.64
N VAL A 100 8.57 -7.14 -3.48
CA VAL A 100 7.59 -6.25 -2.88
C VAL A 100 8.26 -4.95 -2.45
N ARG A 101 7.67 -3.80 -2.75
CA ARG A 101 8.25 -2.50 -2.38
C ARG A 101 8.02 -2.13 -0.92
N GLY A 102 7.08 -2.62 -0.24
CA GLY A 102 6.84 -2.39 1.18
C GLY A 102 7.02 -3.65 2.00
N MET A 103 6.24 -3.79 3.03
CA MET A 103 6.10 -5.04 3.75
C MET A 103 5.28 -6.03 2.93
N SER A 104 5.60 -7.30 3.07
CA SER A 104 4.95 -8.40 2.40
C SER A 104 3.57 -8.73 3.01
N LEU A 105 2.60 -7.83 2.88
CA LEU A 105 1.21 -8.01 3.33
C LEU A 105 0.26 -7.93 2.14
N SER A 106 -0.74 -8.81 2.08
CA SER A 106 -1.63 -8.95 0.91
C SER A 106 -2.35 -7.64 0.54
N GLY A 107 -3.01 -6.96 1.47
CA GLY A 107 -3.72 -5.70 1.19
C GLY A 107 -2.82 -4.61 0.62
N PRO A 108 -1.72 -4.23 1.29
CA PRO A 108 -0.74 -3.28 0.79
C PRO A 108 -0.11 -3.69 -0.54
N SER A 109 0.35 -4.93 -0.66
CA SER A 109 1.08 -5.41 -1.83
C SER A 109 0.20 -5.48 -3.08
N TRP A 110 -1.03 -5.96 -2.96
CA TRP A 110 -2.00 -5.90 -4.06
C TRP A 110 -2.36 -4.46 -4.44
N SER A 111 -2.41 -3.54 -3.46
CA SER A 111 -2.62 -2.12 -3.75
C SER A 111 -1.50 -1.53 -4.61
N LEU A 112 -0.24 -1.87 -4.33
CA LEU A 112 0.91 -1.48 -5.16
C LEU A 112 0.80 -2.05 -6.58
N LEU A 113 0.50 -3.35 -6.69
CA LEU A 113 0.41 -4.06 -7.97
C LEU A 113 -0.77 -3.57 -8.82
N ASP A 114 -1.94 -3.36 -8.24
CA ASP A 114 -3.13 -2.99 -9.00
C ASP A 114 -3.21 -1.49 -9.33
N THR A 115 -2.44 -0.64 -8.65
CA THR A 115 -2.41 0.81 -8.93
C THR A 115 -1.14 1.27 -9.63
N GLY A 116 -0.02 0.59 -9.44
CA GLY A 116 1.30 1.06 -9.87
C GLY A 116 1.75 2.36 -9.18
N GLN A 117 1.12 2.70 -8.05
CA GLN A 117 1.40 3.90 -7.27
C GLN A 117 2.03 3.54 -5.93
N HIS A 118 2.67 4.52 -5.27
CA HIS A 118 3.14 4.36 -3.91
C HIS A 118 2.05 3.86 -2.97
N LEU A 119 2.44 3.28 -1.86
CA LEU A 119 1.57 2.60 -0.92
C LEU A 119 0.42 3.48 -0.40
N GLN A 120 -0.81 3.13 -0.79
CA GLN A 120 -2.03 3.82 -0.36
C GLN A 120 -2.66 3.16 0.86
N ILE A 121 -2.57 1.83 0.91
CA ILE A 121 -3.11 0.97 1.96
C ILE A 121 -1.93 0.38 2.69
N LYS A 122 -1.77 0.73 3.97
CA LYS A 122 -0.58 0.40 4.76
C LYS A 122 -0.73 -0.85 5.65
N GLY A 123 -1.87 -1.50 5.62
CA GLY A 123 -2.14 -2.71 6.39
C GLY A 123 -3.29 -3.50 5.84
N ASN A 124 -3.40 -4.78 6.19
CA ASN A 124 -4.60 -5.56 5.96
C ASN A 124 -5.77 -5.01 6.80
N VAL A 125 -5.43 -4.35 7.89
CA VAL A 125 -6.34 -3.59 8.76
C VAL A 125 -5.71 -2.24 9.07
N GLU A 126 -6.51 -1.20 8.99
CA GLU A 126 -6.10 0.15 9.35
C GLU A 126 -7.05 0.72 10.39
N PHE A 127 -6.50 1.43 11.39
CA PHE A 127 -7.27 2.04 12.45
C PHE A 127 -7.37 3.55 12.25
N ASP A 128 -8.60 4.06 12.25
CA ASP A 128 -8.82 5.48 12.43
C ASP A 128 -8.75 5.80 13.94
N ARG A 129 -7.66 6.46 14.34
CA ARG A 129 -7.37 6.79 15.74
C ARG A 129 -8.33 7.80 16.36
N TYR A 130 -9.07 8.53 15.54
CA TYR A 130 -10.00 9.54 16.03
C TYR A 130 -11.41 9.01 16.23
N THR A 131 -11.90 8.27 15.25
CA THR A 131 -13.22 7.67 15.33
C THR A 131 -13.25 6.33 16.05
N LEU A 132 -12.06 5.77 16.34
CA LEU A 132 -11.86 4.44 16.91
C LEU A 132 -12.52 3.33 16.06
N HIS A 133 -12.45 3.49 14.75
CA HIS A 133 -12.91 2.50 13.79
C HIS A 133 -11.73 1.83 13.10
N SER A 134 -11.96 0.65 12.55
CA SER A 134 -11.00 -0.05 11.71
C SER A 134 -11.54 -0.29 10.31
N TYR A 135 -10.64 -0.17 9.34
CA TYR A 135 -10.85 -0.64 7.97
C TYR A 135 -10.28 -2.04 7.88
N ASP A 136 -11.13 -3.03 7.64
CA ASP A 136 -10.71 -4.42 7.48
C ASP A 136 -10.83 -4.83 6.02
N TYR A 137 -9.73 -4.85 5.33
CA TYR A 137 -9.69 -5.16 3.91
C TYR A 137 -9.80 -6.65 3.60
N LEU A 138 -9.56 -7.51 4.59
CA LEU A 138 -9.67 -8.96 4.45
C LEU A 138 -11.07 -9.49 4.77
N ASN A 139 -11.97 -8.65 5.27
CA ASN A 139 -13.31 -9.09 5.63
C ASN A 139 -14.30 -8.90 4.48
N PHE A 140 -14.55 -9.95 3.74
CA PHE A 140 -15.40 -9.93 2.55
C PHE A 140 -16.90 -10.00 2.81
N LEU A 141 -17.32 -10.46 3.97
CA LEU A 141 -18.74 -10.62 4.26
C LEU A 141 -19.53 -9.31 4.22
N PRO A 142 -19.02 -8.19 4.76
CA PRO A 142 -19.70 -6.91 4.64
C PRO A 142 -19.92 -6.47 3.19
N TYR A 143 -18.93 -6.73 2.34
CA TYR A 143 -19.04 -6.46 0.92
C TYR A 143 -20.22 -7.22 0.29
N TYR A 144 -20.32 -8.52 0.54
CA TYR A 144 -21.43 -9.33 0.00
C TYR A 144 -22.79 -8.88 0.50
N ILE A 145 -22.90 -8.63 1.80
CA ILE A 145 -24.16 -8.17 2.40
C ILE A 145 -24.56 -6.81 1.86
N ASN A 146 -23.64 -5.85 1.86
CA ASN A 146 -23.90 -4.49 1.41
C ASN A 146 -24.19 -4.43 -0.09
N SER A 147 -23.47 -5.20 -0.89
CA SER A 147 -23.74 -5.34 -2.31
C SER A 147 -25.12 -5.96 -2.57
N GLY A 148 -25.45 -7.01 -1.83
CA GLY A 148 -26.78 -7.63 -1.93
C GLY A 148 -27.92 -6.73 -1.49
N LEU A 149 -27.69 -5.77 -0.60
CA LEU A 149 -28.64 -4.73 -0.22
C LEU A 149 -28.65 -3.53 -1.19
N GLY A 150 -27.71 -3.50 -2.15
CA GLY A 150 -27.56 -2.38 -3.09
C GLY A 150 -26.94 -1.13 -2.49
N THR A 151 -26.38 -1.23 -1.27
CA THR A 151 -25.79 -0.08 -0.55
C THR A 151 -24.30 0.11 -0.84
N ARG A 152 -23.62 -0.93 -1.27
CA ARG A 152 -22.21 -0.90 -1.66
C ARG A 152 -21.99 -1.74 -2.92
N ILE A 153 -20.96 -1.43 -3.67
CA ILE A 153 -20.68 -2.08 -4.95
C ILE A 153 -19.24 -2.57 -5.06
N ASP A 154 -18.29 -1.82 -4.58
CA ASP A 154 -16.86 -2.14 -4.65
C ASP A 154 -16.33 -2.64 -3.29
N MET A 155 -15.21 -3.35 -3.30
CA MET A 155 -14.53 -3.77 -2.07
C MET A 155 -14.06 -2.54 -1.27
N PRO A 156 -13.92 -2.68 0.07
CA PRO A 156 -13.52 -1.56 0.93
C PRO A 156 -12.22 -0.87 0.53
N ALA A 157 -11.23 -1.64 0.13
CA ALA A 157 -9.96 -1.10 -0.35
C ALA A 157 -10.12 -0.23 -1.60
N VAL A 158 -11.00 -0.63 -2.52
CA VAL A 158 -11.31 0.15 -3.73
C VAL A 158 -11.98 1.46 -3.37
N GLU A 159 -12.89 1.45 -2.40
CA GLU A 159 -13.53 2.68 -1.94
C GLU A 159 -12.53 3.70 -1.35
N VAL A 160 -11.50 3.20 -0.66
CA VAL A 160 -10.40 4.05 -0.17
C VAL A 160 -9.62 4.64 -1.33
N LEU A 161 -9.22 3.82 -2.30
CA LEU A 161 -8.50 4.27 -3.50
C LEU A 161 -9.31 5.29 -4.31
N ASP A 162 -10.61 5.08 -4.46
CA ASP A 162 -11.50 6.05 -5.12
C ASP A 162 -11.54 7.39 -4.36
N SER A 163 -11.50 7.37 -3.03
CA SER A 163 -11.45 8.60 -2.23
C SER A 163 -10.15 9.39 -2.45
N LEU A 164 -9.08 8.69 -2.78
CA LEU A 164 -7.76 9.24 -3.10
C LEU A 164 -7.60 9.55 -4.60
N LYS A 165 -8.63 9.29 -5.41
CA LYS A 165 -8.59 9.38 -6.87
C LYS A 165 -7.47 8.57 -7.53
N VAL A 166 -7.18 7.40 -6.97
CA VAL A 166 -6.18 6.47 -7.48
C VAL A 166 -6.88 5.33 -8.21
N PRO A 167 -6.82 5.26 -9.55
CA PRO A 167 -7.49 4.22 -10.32
C PRO A 167 -6.76 2.88 -10.20
N LEU A 168 -7.50 1.79 -10.34
CA LEU A 168 -6.95 0.46 -10.51
C LEU A 168 -6.58 0.22 -11.98
N PHE A 169 -5.60 -0.64 -12.24
CA PHE A 169 -5.22 -1.01 -13.60
C PHE A 169 -6.42 -1.48 -14.45
N ILE A 170 -7.35 -2.23 -13.87
CA ILE A 170 -8.58 -2.67 -14.53
C ILE A 170 -9.44 -1.50 -15.06
N ASP A 171 -9.34 -0.30 -14.50
CA ASP A 171 -10.10 0.88 -14.93
C ASP A 171 -9.58 1.47 -16.24
N SER A 172 -8.40 1.03 -16.70
CA SER A 172 -7.92 1.37 -18.03
C SER A 172 -8.79 0.81 -19.16
N TYR A 173 -9.53 -0.28 -18.90
CA TYR A 173 -10.44 -0.94 -19.83
C TYR A 173 -11.91 -0.49 -19.66
N ALA A 174 -12.69 -0.55 -20.71
CA ALA A 174 -14.13 -0.32 -20.63
C ALA A 174 -14.85 -1.51 -19.94
N HIS A 175 -16.05 -1.26 -19.42
CA HIS A 175 -16.80 -2.27 -18.66
C HIS A 175 -17.08 -3.57 -19.44
N ASN A 176 -17.31 -3.47 -20.73
CA ASN A 176 -17.57 -4.63 -21.61
C ASN A 176 -16.30 -5.30 -22.13
N GLU A 177 -15.13 -4.73 -21.86
CA GLU A 177 -13.82 -5.25 -22.28
C GLU A 177 -13.07 -5.97 -21.18
N ARG A 178 -13.63 -5.99 -19.96
CA ARG A 178 -12.95 -6.50 -18.78
C ARG A 178 -13.77 -7.53 -18.02
N TYR A 179 -13.08 -8.48 -17.44
CA TYR A 179 -13.61 -9.48 -16.54
C TYR A 179 -12.63 -9.71 -15.41
N GLY A 180 -12.96 -9.26 -14.20
CA GLY A 180 -12.19 -9.49 -12.99
C GLY A 180 -12.87 -10.53 -12.12
N THR A 181 -12.09 -11.41 -11.53
CA THR A 181 -12.57 -12.32 -10.53
C THR A 181 -12.53 -11.70 -9.15
N PHE A 182 -12.98 -12.45 -8.16
CA PHE A 182 -12.91 -12.02 -6.78
C PHE A 182 -11.47 -11.79 -6.33
N SER A 183 -11.20 -10.65 -5.74
CA SER A 183 -9.91 -10.29 -5.13
C SER A 183 -10.11 -9.22 -4.05
N LEU A 184 -9.03 -8.89 -3.31
CA LEU A 184 -9.06 -7.82 -2.30
C LEU A 184 -9.41 -6.45 -2.89
N LEU A 185 -9.07 -6.22 -4.15
CA LEU A 185 -9.30 -4.97 -4.88
C LEU A 185 -10.36 -5.14 -5.97
N GLN A 186 -11.40 -5.87 -5.66
CA GLN A 186 -12.46 -6.12 -6.64
C GLN A 186 -13.34 -4.89 -6.85
N ARG A 187 -13.58 -4.61 -8.14
CA ARG A 187 -14.45 -3.55 -8.62
C ARG A 187 -15.75 -4.11 -9.16
N GLY A 188 -16.83 -3.95 -8.38
CA GLY A 188 -18.20 -4.15 -8.80
C GLY A 188 -18.68 -5.58 -9.10
N PRO A 189 -20.01 -5.76 -9.18
CA PRO A 189 -20.63 -7.08 -9.36
C PRO A 189 -20.43 -7.68 -10.74
N ARG A 190 -20.13 -6.88 -11.76
CA ARG A 190 -20.03 -7.35 -13.13
C ARG A 190 -18.71 -8.00 -13.47
N TYR A 191 -17.75 -7.92 -12.55
CA TYR A 191 -16.42 -8.48 -12.74
C TYR A 191 -16.23 -9.82 -12.08
N SER A 192 -17.27 -10.34 -11.40
CA SER A 192 -17.14 -11.56 -10.62
C SER A 192 -18.39 -12.39 -10.63
N THR A 193 -18.21 -13.71 -10.78
CA THR A 193 -19.28 -14.72 -10.64
C THR A 193 -19.97 -14.64 -9.29
N LEU A 194 -19.23 -14.35 -8.23
CA LEU A 194 -19.75 -14.26 -6.86
C LEU A 194 -20.84 -13.21 -6.76
N HIS A 195 -20.68 -12.09 -7.44
CA HIS A 195 -21.68 -11.04 -7.48
C HIS A 195 -22.95 -11.43 -8.21
N ARG A 196 -22.81 -12.07 -9.36
CA ARG A 196 -23.99 -12.56 -10.11
C ARG A 196 -24.74 -13.62 -9.33
N GLY A 197 -24.03 -14.36 -8.51
CA GLY A 197 -24.64 -15.36 -7.67
C GLY A 197 -25.49 -14.79 -6.52
N LEU A 198 -25.22 -13.56 -6.07
CA LEU A 198 -26.07 -12.87 -5.12
C LEU A 198 -27.41 -12.45 -5.73
N GLU A 199 -27.46 -12.16 -7.03
CA GLU A 199 -28.71 -11.93 -7.76
C GLU A 199 -29.55 -13.22 -7.86
N ASN A 200 -28.94 -14.38 -7.85
CA ASN A 200 -29.57 -15.70 -7.91
C ASN A 200 -29.56 -16.43 -6.56
N ARG A 201 -29.61 -15.72 -5.43
CA ARG A 201 -29.54 -16.26 -4.05
C ARG A 201 -30.32 -17.51 -3.77
N PHE A 202 -31.52 -17.59 -4.32
CA PHE A 202 -32.46 -18.71 -4.08
C PHE A 202 -32.14 -19.98 -4.89
N LYS A 203 -31.13 -19.89 -5.79
CA LYS A 203 -30.71 -21.02 -6.62
C LYS A 203 -29.43 -21.70 -6.14
N ARG A 204 -28.75 -21.12 -5.15
CA ARG A 204 -27.49 -21.66 -4.64
C ARG A 204 -27.67 -22.56 -3.46
N SER A 205 -26.84 -23.60 -3.40
CA SER A 205 -26.85 -24.50 -2.24
C SER A 205 -26.27 -23.78 -1.01
N PRO A 206 -26.73 -24.14 0.21
CA PRO A 206 -26.12 -23.62 1.44
C PRO A 206 -24.60 -23.85 1.53
N ARG A 207 -24.12 -24.91 0.87
CA ARG A 207 -22.70 -25.26 0.82
C ARG A 207 -21.90 -24.26 -0.04
N GLU A 208 -22.40 -23.87 -1.21
CA GLU A 208 -21.78 -22.87 -2.06
C GLU A 208 -21.69 -21.51 -1.36
N LEU A 209 -22.75 -21.13 -0.62
CA LEU A 209 -22.74 -19.90 0.19
C LEU A 209 -21.74 -19.98 1.35
N PHE A 210 -21.59 -21.16 1.96
CA PHE A 210 -20.65 -21.38 3.03
C PHE A 210 -19.20 -21.37 2.51
N ASP A 211 -18.94 -21.98 1.37
CA ASP A 211 -17.63 -21.98 0.71
C ASP A 211 -17.24 -20.56 0.26
N GLU A 212 -18.16 -19.77 -0.26
CA GLU A 212 -17.96 -18.34 -0.53
C GLU A 212 -17.63 -17.54 0.73
N TRP A 213 -18.29 -17.85 1.80
CA TRP A 213 -18.15 -17.15 3.06
C TRP A 213 -16.85 -17.47 3.78
N THR A 214 -16.42 -18.71 3.73
CA THR A 214 -15.20 -19.18 4.42
C THR A 214 -13.92 -18.90 3.64
N MET A 215 -14.01 -18.50 2.38
CA MET A 215 -12.95 -18.17 1.43
C MET A 215 -11.54 -18.45 1.93
N GLY A 216 -11.09 -19.64 1.68
CA GLY A 216 -9.76 -20.07 2.08
C GLY A 216 -9.69 -21.05 3.25
N PHE A 217 -10.80 -21.40 3.88
CA PHE A 217 -10.79 -22.49 4.86
C PHE A 217 -10.92 -23.89 4.22
N GLN A 218 -11.12 -23.96 2.91
CA GLN A 218 -11.13 -25.23 2.19
C GLN A 218 -10.23 -25.18 0.95
N LEU A 219 -9.36 -26.15 0.85
CA LEU A 219 -8.27 -26.33 -0.09
C LEU A 219 -8.65 -26.45 -1.58
N ARG A 220 -9.89 -26.49 -1.92
CA ARG A 220 -10.48 -26.36 -3.26
C ARG A 220 -11.84 -25.78 -3.11
N SER A 221 -11.92 -24.48 -3.15
CA SER A 221 -13.25 -23.91 -3.15
C SER A 221 -13.90 -24.22 -4.50
N ILE A 222 -15.13 -24.72 -4.43
CA ILE A 222 -16.04 -24.85 -5.59
C ILE A 222 -16.09 -23.52 -6.36
N VAL A 223 -15.84 -22.44 -5.67
CA VAL A 223 -15.78 -21.07 -6.18
C VAL A 223 -14.60 -20.87 -7.13
N SER A 224 -13.39 -21.31 -6.79
CA SER A 224 -12.22 -21.18 -7.68
C SER A 224 -12.42 -21.92 -8.98
N ASP A 225 -12.96 -23.14 -8.94
CA ASP A 225 -13.30 -23.92 -10.13
C ASP A 225 -14.39 -23.24 -10.98
N GLN A 226 -15.35 -22.61 -10.35
CA GLN A 226 -16.42 -21.90 -11.05
C GLN A 226 -15.88 -20.61 -11.71
N LEU A 227 -15.05 -19.84 -11.01
CA LEU A 227 -14.39 -18.66 -11.55
C LEU A 227 -13.48 -19.01 -12.73
N LEU A 228 -12.74 -20.10 -12.62
CA LEU A 228 -11.90 -20.62 -13.71
C LEU A 228 -12.73 -20.98 -14.95
N ARG A 229 -13.84 -21.71 -14.79
CA ARG A 229 -14.74 -22.05 -15.90
C ARG A 229 -15.31 -20.81 -16.56
N GLU A 230 -15.71 -19.82 -15.79
CA GLU A 230 -16.26 -18.57 -16.31
C GLU A 230 -15.18 -17.74 -17.04
N LEU A 231 -13.97 -17.65 -16.50
CA LEU A 231 -12.84 -17.03 -17.17
C LEU A 231 -12.55 -17.70 -18.52
N ILE A 232 -12.49 -19.05 -18.56
CA ILE A 232 -12.29 -19.81 -19.79
C ILE A 232 -13.40 -19.51 -20.80
N GLN A 233 -14.65 -19.42 -20.35
CA GLN A 233 -15.77 -19.06 -21.23
C GLN A 233 -15.59 -17.63 -21.79
N LYS A 234 -15.11 -16.69 -20.98
CA LYS A 234 -14.88 -15.31 -21.41
C LYS A 234 -13.74 -15.16 -22.42
N LEU A 235 -12.80 -16.08 -22.45
CA LEU A 235 -11.74 -16.11 -23.46
C LEU A 235 -12.26 -16.27 -24.89
N SER A 236 -13.44 -16.87 -25.08
CA SER A 236 -14.07 -16.98 -26.39
C SER A 236 -14.64 -15.67 -26.93
N ASP A 237 -14.85 -14.66 -26.08
CA ASP A 237 -15.32 -13.33 -26.49
C ASP A 237 -14.15 -12.45 -26.94
N PRO A 238 -14.07 -12.06 -28.23
CA PRO A 238 -12.99 -11.22 -28.73
C PRO A 238 -13.02 -9.78 -28.22
N LYS A 239 -14.12 -9.35 -27.59
CA LYS A 239 -14.25 -8.01 -27.01
C LYS A 239 -13.64 -7.90 -25.61
N VAL A 240 -13.39 -9.02 -24.94
CA VAL A 240 -12.81 -9.02 -23.60
C VAL A 240 -11.29 -8.99 -23.74
N HIS A 241 -10.70 -7.88 -23.33
CA HIS A 241 -9.25 -7.61 -23.43
C HIS A 241 -8.51 -7.75 -22.10
N TYR A 242 -9.21 -7.67 -20.98
CA TYR A 242 -8.67 -7.87 -19.62
C TYR A 242 -9.41 -9.00 -18.92
N LEU A 243 -8.65 -9.98 -18.43
CA LEU A 243 -9.15 -11.02 -17.55
C LEU A 243 -8.16 -11.19 -16.40
N ASP A 244 -8.67 -11.38 -15.19
CA ASP A 244 -7.84 -11.83 -14.07
C ASP A 244 -8.46 -12.99 -13.32
N LEU A 245 -7.63 -13.77 -12.64
CA LEU A 245 -8.01 -14.81 -11.71
C LEU A 245 -7.14 -14.71 -10.45
N TYR A 246 -7.80 -14.59 -9.30
CA TYR A 246 -7.12 -14.59 -8.01
C TYR A 246 -7.14 -15.98 -7.37
N LEU A 247 -5.97 -16.44 -6.95
CA LEU A 247 -5.74 -17.74 -6.32
C LEU A 247 -5.11 -17.51 -4.94
N SER A 248 -5.81 -17.83 -3.87
CA SER A 248 -5.34 -17.69 -2.48
C SER A 248 -4.85 -18.99 -1.85
N ASP A 249 -5.01 -20.13 -2.54
CA ASP A 249 -4.86 -21.43 -1.93
C ASP A 249 -3.43 -21.72 -1.47
N TYR A 250 -2.41 -21.22 -2.20
CA TYR A 250 -1.03 -21.44 -1.82
C TYR A 250 -0.68 -20.71 -0.51
N ASP A 251 -1.02 -19.43 -0.40
CA ASP A 251 -0.82 -18.62 0.81
C ASP A 251 -1.47 -19.27 2.03
N HIS A 252 -2.73 -19.70 1.84
CA HIS A 252 -3.48 -20.35 2.91
C HIS A 252 -2.83 -21.65 3.39
N VAL A 253 -2.38 -22.51 2.47
CA VAL A 253 -1.68 -23.74 2.81
C VAL A 253 -0.36 -23.44 3.53
N ALA A 254 0.41 -22.46 3.04
CA ALA A 254 1.70 -22.10 3.62
C ALA A 254 1.58 -21.54 5.04
N HIS A 255 0.50 -20.82 5.35
CA HIS A 255 0.22 -20.37 6.71
C HIS A 255 -0.03 -21.51 7.71
N HIS A 256 -0.61 -22.62 7.26
CA HIS A 256 -0.98 -23.74 8.13
C HIS A 256 0.06 -24.86 8.18
N ASN A 257 0.89 -24.96 7.14
CA ASN A 257 1.83 -26.06 6.97
C ASN A 257 3.21 -25.54 6.49
N ASN A 258 4.26 -25.87 7.23
CA ASN A 258 5.64 -25.71 6.75
C ASN A 258 6.12 -26.94 5.96
N ASP A 259 5.30 -27.97 5.80
CA ASP A 259 5.60 -29.19 5.06
C ASP A 259 5.64 -28.94 3.55
N VAL A 260 6.77 -29.27 2.95
CA VAL A 260 7.04 -29.08 1.53
C VAL A 260 6.05 -29.83 0.63
N GLN A 261 5.59 -31.01 1.03
CA GLN A 261 4.66 -31.79 0.20
C GLN A 261 3.29 -31.13 0.12
N SER A 262 2.82 -30.56 1.22
CA SER A 262 1.56 -29.79 1.25
C SER A 262 1.65 -28.55 0.38
N GLN A 263 2.76 -27.80 0.44
CA GLN A 263 3.02 -26.64 -0.41
C GLN A 263 3.13 -27.03 -1.89
N LEU A 264 3.83 -28.12 -2.20
CA LEU A 264 3.91 -28.64 -3.57
C LEU A 264 2.54 -29.07 -4.11
N TYR A 265 1.68 -29.64 -3.25
CA TYR A 265 0.32 -29.99 -3.67
C TYR A 265 -0.47 -28.75 -4.11
N ALA A 266 -0.43 -27.67 -3.32
CA ALA A 266 -1.06 -26.40 -3.67
C ALA A 266 -0.46 -25.79 -4.97
N LEU A 267 0.87 -25.85 -5.13
CA LEU A 267 1.54 -25.40 -6.34
C LEU A 267 1.13 -26.19 -7.59
N LYS A 268 0.91 -27.50 -7.47
CA LYS A 268 0.42 -28.32 -8.58
C LYS A 268 -1.00 -27.93 -9.01
N ASP A 269 -1.83 -27.48 -8.08
CA ASP A 269 -3.16 -26.97 -8.42
C ASP A 269 -3.06 -25.62 -9.17
N VAL A 270 -2.15 -24.74 -8.75
CA VAL A 270 -1.82 -23.52 -9.49
C VAL A 270 -1.32 -23.84 -10.89
N ASP A 271 -0.36 -24.77 -11.01
CA ASP A 271 0.22 -25.22 -12.30
C ASP A 271 -0.84 -25.77 -13.24
N ASN A 272 -1.72 -26.65 -12.74
CA ASN A 272 -2.83 -27.21 -13.51
C ASN A 272 -3.83 -26.14 -13.94
N THR A 273 -4.14 -25.18 -13.09
CA THR A 273 -5.02 -24.04 -13.40
C THR A 273 -4.42 -23.19 -14.54
N ILE A 274 -3.14 -22.89 -14.47
CA ILE A 274 -2.40 -22.20 -15.52
C ILE A 274 -2.45 -22.98 -16.84
N GLY A 275 -2.27 -24.29 -16.79
CA GLY A 275 -2.36 -25.17 -17.98
C GLY A 275 -3.74 -25.15 -18.64
N GLN A 276 -4.81 -25.16 -17.85
CA GLN A 276 -6.18 -25.07 -18.37
C GLN A 276 -6.42 -23.71 -19.05
N ILE A 277 -5.98 -22.64 -18.44
CA ILE A 277 -6.11 -21.27 -18.97
C ILE A 277 -5.31 -21.14 -20.26
N TRP A 278 -4.05 -21.60 -20.26
CA TRP A 278 -3.20 -21.57 -21.45
C TRP A 278 -3.83 -22.35 -22.63
N THR A 279 -4.32 -23.57 -22.35
CA THR A 279 -5.01 -24.37 -23.34
C THR A 279 -6.25 -23.67 -23.92
N ALA A 280 -6.97 -22.94 -23.09
CA ALA A 280 -8.13 -22.15 -23.53
C ALA A 280 -7.70 -20.92 -24.34
N ILE A 281 -6.61 -20.23 -23.95
CA ILE A 281 -6.03 -19.12 -24.73
C ILE A 281 -5.67 -19.58 -26.14
N GLN A 282 -4.98 -20.72 -26.28
CA GLN A 282 -4.57 -21.25 -27.58
C GLN A 282 -5.76 -21.55 -28.53
N LYS A 283 -6.94 -21.78 -27.97
CA LYS A 283 -8.18 -22.01 -28.73
C LYS A 283 -9.02 -20.74 -28.91
N SER A 284 -8.61 -19.62 -28.33
CA SER A 284 -9.37 -18.37 -28.33
C SER A 284 -9.15 -17.56 -29.62
N PRO A 285 -10.09 -16.69 -30.01
CA PRO A 285 -9.94 -15.84 -31.20
C PRO A 285 -8.74 -14.91 -31.19
N LEU A 286 -8.23 -14.55 -30.01
CA LEU A 286 -7.09 -13.64 -29.82
C LEU A 286 -5.83 -14.38 -29.32
N ALA A 287 -5.69 -15.68 -29.58
CA ALA A 287 -4.56 -16.47 -29.10
C ALA A 287 -3.20 -15.82 -29.35
N GLU A 288 -2.95 -15.39 -30.61
CA GLU A 288 -1.67 -14.80 -31.01
C GLU A 288 -1.38 -13.44 -30.38
N GLU A 289 -2.41 -12.71 -29.93
CA GLU A 289 -2.34 -11.37 -29.38
C GLU A 289 -2.59 -11.34 -27.87
N THR A 290 -2.68 -12.52 -27.23
CA THR A 290 -2.94 -12.67 -25.80
C THR A 290 -1.63 -12.94 -25.04
N ALA A 291 -1.41 -12.14 -23.99
CA ALA A 291 -0.37 -12.41 -22.99
C ALA A 291 -1.00 -13.02 -21.73
N ILE A 292 -0.32 -14.02 -21.15
CA ILE A 292 -0.61 -14.61 -19.86
C ILE A 292 0.45 -14.14 -18.86
N VAL A 293 0.02 -13.67 -17.70
CA VAL A 293 0.87 -13.15 -16.62
C VAL A 293 0.63 -13.97 -15.37
N LEU A 294 1.70 -14.41 -14.73
CA LEU A 294 1.68 -14.95 -13.37
C LEU A 294 2.36 -13.95 -12.45
N VAL A 295 1.64 -13.42 -11.47
CA VAL A 295 2.18 -12.46 -10.50
C VAL A 295 1.74 -12.83 -9.10
N SER A 296 2.64 -12.64 -8.13
CA SER A 296 2.34 -12.74 -6.71
C SER A 296 2.63 -11.43 -6.01
N ASP A 297 1.88 -11.17 -4.96
CA ASP A 297 1.99 -9.98 -4.13
C ASP A 297 3.16 -10.07 -3.16
N HIS A 298 3.51 -11.27 -2.65
CA HIS A 298 4.66 -11.48 -1.76
C HIS A 298 5.18 -12.91 -1.82
N GLY A 299 6.30 -13.14 -1.14
CA GLY A 299 6.82 -14.46 -0.83
C GLY A 299 6.35 -14.94 0.55
N PHE A 300 7.06 -15.92 1.10
CA PHE A 300 6.67 -16.57 2.35
C PHE A 300 7.89 -16.96 3.18
N ASN A 301 7.92 -16.60 4.45
CA ASN A 301 8.97 -17.03 5.39
C ASN A 301 8.58 -18.39 5.96
N THR A 302 9.03 -19.45 5.30
CA THR A 302 8.82 -20.85 5.73
C THR A 302 10.15 -21.56 5.93
N ASP A 303 10.22 -22.43 6.95
CA ASP A 303 11.33 -23.37 7.16
C ASP A 303 10.74 -24.73 7.55
N GLU A 304 11.07 -25.78 6.79
CA GLU A 304 10.58 -27.14 7.03
C GLU A 304 10.94 -27.67 8.41
N ARG A 305 11.99 -27.11 9.04
CA ARG A 305 12.52 -27.55 10.33
C ARG A 305 11.94 -26.82 11.53
N VAL A 306 11.32 -25.67 11.29
CA VAL A 306 10.91 -24.75 12.35
C VAL A 306 9.50 -24.22 12.09
N TYR A 307 8.61 -24.44 13.07
CA TYR A 307 7.29 -23.81 13.03
C TYR A 307 7.39 -22.36 13.51
N SER A 308 6.62 -21.49 12.88
CA SER A 308 6.48 -20.11 13.33
C SER A 308 5.88 -20.03 14.73
N GLN A 309 6.45 -19.17 15.57
CA GLN A 309 6.05 -19.00 16.98
C GLN A 309 5.29 -17.71 17.20
N GLY A 310 4.11 -17.81 17.82
CA GLY A 310 3.30 -16.65 18.19
C GLY A 310 3.82 -15.94 19.43
N PHE A 311 3.89 -14.60 19.38
CA PHE A 311 4.20 -13.74 20.51
C PHE A 311 3.05 -12.81 20.85
N ASN A 312 2.54 -12.87 22.08
CA ASN A 312 1.36 -12.14 22.49
C ASN A 312 1.66 -10.69 22.91
N LEU A 313 1.65 -9.78 21.94
CA LEU A 313 1.82 -8.34 22.17
C LEU A 313 0.70 -7.75 23.03
N VAL A 314 -0.53 -8.24 22.91
CA VAL A 314 -1.69 -7.76 23.69
C VAL A 314 -1.43 -7.99 25.18
N LYS A 315 -1.01 -9.21 25.53
CA LYS A 315 -0.67 -9.56 26.91
C LYS A 315 0.53 -8.77 27.43
N LEU A 316 1.54 -8.57 26.61
CA LEU A 316 2.68 -7.76 26.98
C LEU A 316 2.27 -6.33 27.31
N LEU A 317 1.67 -5.61 26.38
CA LEU A 317 1.31 -4.20 26.56
C LEU A 317 0.30 -4.00 27.72
N GLY A 318 -0.59 -4.95 27.94
CA GLY A 318 -1.54 -4.91 29.07
C GLY A 318 -0.95 -5.25 30.43
N SER A 319 0.23 -5.87 30.47
CA SER A 319 0.91 -6.17 31.74
C SER A 319 1.53 -4.90 32.36
N SER A 320 1.77 -4.92 33.66
CA SER A 320 2.49 -3.82 34.34
C SER A 320 3.88 -3.59 33.76
N ALA A 321 4.57 -4.65 33.37
CA ALA A 321 5.87 -4.56 32.67
C ALA A 321 5.77 -3.91 31.30
N GLY A 322 4.67 -4.08 30.61
CA GLY A 322 4.39 -3.46 29.30
C GLY A 322 3.69 -2.10 29.37
N GLY A 323 3.54 -1.54 30.58
CA GLY A 323 2.94 -0.23 30.77
C GLY A 323 1.47 -0.22 31.17
N GLY A 324 0.85 -1.39 31.37
CA GLY A 324 -0.52 -1.49 31.88
C GLY A 324 -1.58 -0.90 30.95
N HIS A 325 -1.41 -1.04 29.65
CA HIS A 325 -2.29 -0.44 28.66
C HIS A 325 -3.68 -1.09 28.60
N HIS A 326 -4.66 -0.30 28.32
CA HIS A 326 -5.90 -0.78 27.70
C HIS A 326 -5.64 -1.06 26.23
N VAL A 327 -5.43 -2.33 25.89
CA VAL A 327 -5.13 -2.71 24.50
C VAL A 327 -6.41 -3.02 23.77
N ILE A 328 -6.64 -2.29 22.70
CA ILE A 328 -7.78 -2.45 21.81
C ILE A 328 -7.29 -3.13 20.54
N THR A 329 -7.87 -4.28 20.23
CA THR A 329 -7.58 -5.01 19.01
C THR A 329 -8.82 -5.08 18.12
N LYS A 330 -8.63 -5.31 16.84
CA LYS A 330 -9.70 -5.61 15.93
C LYS A 330 -10.39 -6.94 16.33
N ARG A 331 -11.71 -6.94 16.31
CA ARG A 331 -12.52 -8.17 16.33
C ARG A 331 -13.34 -8.24 15.05
N ARG A 332 -13.28 -9.37 14.37
CA ARG A 332 -14.13 -9.65 13.22
C ARG A 332 -15.55 -9.99 13.71
N LEU A 333 -16.44 -9.00 13.72
CA LEU A 333 -17.86 -9.20 14.01
C LEU A 333 -18.64 -9.03 12.71
N MET A 334 -18.98 -10.13 12.10
CA MET A 334 -19.62 -10.16 10.80
C MET A 334 -20.99 -9.46 10.77
N LEU A 335 -21.78 -9.58 11.84
CA LEU A 335 -23.11 -9.00 11.94
C LEU A 335 -23.11 -7.47 12.14
N ASP A 336 -22.11 -6.91 12.81
CA ASP A 336 -21.99 -5.45 12.99
C ASP A 336 -21.80 -4.72 11.68
N TYR A 337 -21.21 -5.37 10.72
CA TYR A 337 -21.01 -4.86 9.37
C TYR A 337 -22.33 -4.80 8.58
N ALA A 338 -23.11 -5.86 8.70
CA ALA A 338 -24.38 -5.97 7.98
C ALA A 338 -25.40 -4.93 8.44
N ILE A 339 -25.45 -4.67 9.74
CA ILE A 339 -26.47 -3.79 10.34
C ILE A 339 -26.14 -2.32 10.10
N LYS A 340 -24.85 -1.94 10.08
CA LYS A 340 -24.45 -0.54 9.93
C LYS A 340 -24.42 -0.07 8.48
N GLY A 341 -24.28 -0.98 7.51
CA GLY A 341 -24.40 -0.74 6.05
C GLY A 341 -23.53 0.37 5.48
N ILE A 342 -22.69 0.96 6.32
CA ILE A 342 -21.89 2.11 6.04
C ILE A 342 -20.50 1.59 5.84
N TYR A 343 -19.75 2.17 4.96
CA TYR A 343 -18.31 2.09 4.87
C TYR A 343 -17.71 1.00 5.79
N PRO A 344 -16.74 0.21 5.41
CA PRO A 344 -16.25 -0.91 6.23
C PRO A 344 -15.46 -0.48 7.45
N LEU A 345 -16.04 0.39 8.24
CA LEU A 345 -15.53 0.78 9.54
C LEU A 345 -16.08 -0.17 10.58
N VAL A 346 -15.19 -0.90 11.22
CA VAL A 346 -15.54 -1.76 12.35
C VAL A 346 -15.25 -1.02 13.64
N PRO A 347 -16.21 -0.90 14.56
CA PRO A 347 -15.93 -0.36 15.88
C PRO A 347 -14.83 -1.17 16.54
N LEU A 348 -13.86 -0.48 17.11
CA LEU A 348 -12.83 -1.12 17.93
C LEU A 348 -13.48 -1.70 19.17
N ILE A 349 -13.25 -2.97 19.38
CA ILE A 349 -13.79 -3.69 20.51
C ILE A 349 -12.70 -4.36 21.30
N THR A 350 -13.01 -4.58 22.56
CA THR A 350 -12.18 -5.34 23.46
C THR A 350 -12.50 -6.81 23.32
N THR A 351 -11.56 -7.64 23.68
CA THR A 351 -11.74 -9.08 23.71
C THR A 351 -11.85 -9.57 25.15
N THR A 352 -12.50 -10.70 25.36
CA THR A 352 -12.77 -11.28 26.67
C THR A 352 -12.10 -12.62 26.89
N THR A 353 -11.21 -13.04 25.98
CA THR A 353 -10.47 -14.28 26.14
C THR A 353 -9.35 -14.13 27.17
N PRO A 354 -8.82 -15.20 27.74
CA PRO A 354 -7.72 -15.13 28.70
C PRO A 354 -6.47 -14.43 28.18
N ASP A 355 -6.29 -14.44 26.86
CA ASP A 355 -5.13 -13.86 26.18
C ASP A 355 -5.38 -12.46 25.62
N SER A 356 -6.52 -11.85 25.93
CA SER A 356 -6.94 -10.56 25.40
C SER A 356 -7.52 -9.69 26.49
N TYR A 357 -7.55 -8.41 26.18
CA TYR A 357 -8.05 -7.39 27.08
C TYR A 357 -9.39 -6.89 26.63
N TYR A 358 -10.11 -6.34 27.58
CA TYR A 358 -11.45 -5.85 27.47
C TYR A 358 -11.59 -4.43 27.93
N LEU A 359 -11.99 -3.58 27.08
CA LEU A 359 -12.27 -2.22 27.46
C LEU A 359 -13.54 -2.18 28.29
N LYS A 360 -13.38 -2.23 29.60
CA LYS A 360 -14.46 -2.23 30.53
C LYS A 360 -14.40 -0.98 31.37
N GLY A 361 -15.48 -0.18 31.30
CA GLY A 361 -15.72 0.88 32.25
C GLY A 361 -14.65 1.93 32.35
N GLN A 362 -13.81 2.05 31.34
CA GLN A 362 -12.99 3.20 31.12
C GLN A 362 -12.34 3.87 32.27
N SER A 363 -11.28 3.39 32.79
CA SER A 363 -10.37 4.26 33.46
C SER A 363 -9.67 5.14 32.42
N THR A 364 -9.91 6.43 32.43
CA THR A 364 -9.22 7.42 31.61
C THR A 364 -7.79 7.65 32.09
N ASP A 365 -7.40 7.01 33.17
CA ASP A 365 -6.11 7.18 33.83
C ASP A 365 -5.02 6.31 33.19
N TYR A 366 -5.40 5.35 32.35
CA TYR A 366 -4.47 4.43 31.74
C TYR A 366 -4.19 4.77 30.27
N PRO A 367 -2.94 4.58 29.85
CA PRO A 367 -2.62 4.69 28.43
C PRO A 367 -3.43 3.67 27.63
N THR A 368 -3.86 4.08 26.46
CA THR A 368 -4.62 3.24 25.54
C THR A 368 -3.78 3.00 24.30
N ALA A 369 -3.70 1.75 23.85
CA ALA A 369 -3.05 1.36 22.60
C ALA A 369 -4.04 0.63 21.71
N LEU A 370 -4.07 1.01 20.43
CA LEU A 370 -4.68 0.21 19.37
C LEU A 370 -3.58 -0.61 18.71
N LEU A 371 -3.83 -1.89 18.58
CA LEU A 371 -2.87 -2.84 18.07
C LEU A 371 -3.47 -3.54 16.85
N ASP A 372 -2.85 -3.33 15.70
CA ASP A 372 -3.12 -4.08 14.48
C ASP A 372 -2.03 -5.11 14.25
N PHE A 373 -2.43 -6.35 14.20
CA PHE A 373 -1.61 -7.48 13.77
C PHE A 373 -2.53 -8.54 13.16
N ASP A 374 -2.17 -9.06 12.03
CA ASP A 374 -2.96 -10.05 11.30
C ASP A 374 -2.43 -11.48 11.44
N GLY A 375 -1.77 -11.78 12.53
CA GLY A 375 -1.10 -13.05 12.71
C GLY A 375 0.18 -13.17 11.89
N ASN A 376 0.77 -12.05 11.52
CA ASN A 376 1.93 -11.95 10.65
C ASN A 376 3.17 -11.45 11.42
N GLU A 377 4.27 -11.30 10.68
CA GLU A 377 5.56 -10.83 11.22
C GLU A 377 5.60 -9.32 11.52
N ARG A 378 4.45 -8.66 11.44
CA ARG A 378 4.30 -7.23 11.65
C ARG A 378 3.20 -6.92 12.67
N ALA A 379 3.42 -5.84 13.44
CA ALA A 379 2.35 -5.18 14.18
C ALA A 379 2.46 -3.66 14.07
N SER A 380 1.35 -2.99 13.84
CA SER A 380 1.21 -1.55 13.89
C SER A 380 0.60 -1.14 15.23
N VAL A 381 1.26 -0.21 15.93
CA VAL A 381 0.81 0.29 17.23
C VAL A 381 0.40 1.75 17.08
N HIS A 382 -0.81 2.07 17.52
CA HIS A 382 -1.33 3.43 17.57
C HIS A 382 -1.53 3.82 19.03
N LEU A 383 -0.89 4.90 19.45
CA LEU A 383 -0.82 5.31 20.84
C LEU A 383 -1.56 6.62 21.05
N ARG A 384 -1.95 6.87 22.28
CA ARG A 384 -2.64 8.10 22.64
C ARG A 384 -1.68 9.29 22.63
N ASP A 385 -2.12 10.42 22.09
CA ASP A 385 -1.35 11.66 22.12
C ASP A 385 -1.01 12.05 23.58
N SER A 386 0.27 12.31 23.83
CA SER A 386 0.76 12.62 25.16
C SER A 386 0.20 13.94 25.68
N ASP A 387 0.05 14.96 24.82
CA ASP A 387 -0.48 16.26 25.23
C ASP A 387 -1.98 16.20 25.56
N LEU A 388 -2.79 15.53 24.73
CA LEU A 388 -4.20 15.33 25.00
C LEU A 388 -4.41 14.46 26.24
N ASN A 389 -3.59 13.44 26.42
CA ASN A 389 -3.61 12.61 27.63
C ASN A 389 -3.26 13.42 28.86
N LEU A 390 -2.21 14.26 28.80
CA LEU A 390 -1.82 15.16 29.87
C LEU A 390 -2.93 16.15 30.22
N LEU A 391 -3.53 16.83 29.25
CA LEU A 391 -4.65 17.74 29.44
C LEU A 391 -5.82 17.07 30.14
N GLN A 392 -6.19 15.86 29.71
CA GLN A 392 -7.27 15.09 30.30
C GLN A 392 -6.99 14.73 31.75
N ILE A 393 -5.78 14.25 32.07
CA ILE A 393 -5.41 13.88 33.43
C ILE A 393 -5.35 15.11 34.33
N LEU A 394 -4.74 16.20 33.88
CA LEU A 394 -4.70 17.44 34.63
C LEU A 394 -6.11 17.98 34.93
N LEU A 395 -7.02 17.93 33.95
CA LEU A 395 -8.40 18.35 34.12
C LEU A 395 -9.12 17.51 35.19
N GLN A 396 -8.91 16.21 35.21
CA GLN A 396 -9.45 15.32 36.26
C GLN A 396 -8.88 15.66 37.64
N GLN A 397 -7.58 15.89 37.73
CA GLN A 397 -6.96 16.26 39.00
C GLN A 397 -7.46 17.61 39.52
N LEU A 398 -7.62 18.59 38.63
CA LEU A 398 -8.12 19.92 38.99
C LEU A 398 -9.57 19.92 39.52
N LYS A 399 -10.37 18.90 39.23
CA LYS A 399 -11.72 18.70 39.78
C LYS A 399 -11.76 18.15 41.20
N ARG A 400 -10.66 17.63 41.70
CA ARG A 400 -10.58 17.06 43.05
C ARG A 400 -10.64 18.19 44.08
N SER A 401 -11.49 18.04 45.07
CA SER A 401 -11.63 19.00 46.19
C SER A 401 -10.44 18.97 47.16
N ASP A 402 -9.79 17.82 47.26
CA ASP A 402 -8.65 17.56 48.15
C ASP A 402 -7.30 17.93 47.61
N LEU A 403 -7.22 18.49 46.39
CA LEU A 403 -5.97 18.91 45.79
C LEU A 403 -5.41 20.16 46.47
N PRO A 404 -4.15 20.15 46.97
CA PRO A 404 -3.54 21.29 47.66
C PRO A 404 -3.45 22.51 46.73
N ASN A 405 -3.62 23.71 47.26
CA ASN A 405 -3.68 24.94 46.46
C ASN A 405 -2.44 25.22 45.61
N ASN A 406 -1.24 24.94 46.13
CA ASN A 406 0.00 25.08 45.38
C ASN A 406 0.08 24.09 44.19
N VAL A 407 -0.33 22.85 44.40
CA VAL A 407 -0.42 21.82 43.35
C VAL A 407 -1.48 22.18 42.32
N ARG A 408 -2.65 22.65 42.77
CA ARG A 408 -3.74 23.15 41.92
C ARG A 408 -3.24 24.27 40.98
N LYS A 409 -2.52 25.27 41.57
CA LYS A 409 -1.95 26.36 40.79
C LYS A 409 -0.94 25.86 39.76
N ALA A 410 -0.03 24.99 40.12
CA ALA A 410 0.95 24.41 39.21
C ALA A 410 0.31 23.59 38.11
N ALA A 411 -0.69 22.76 38.42
CA ALA A 411 -1.42 21.97 37.44
C ALA A 411 -2.22 22.86 36.48
N THR A 412 -2.84 23.96 36.97
CA THR A 412 -3.52 24.93 36.11
C THR A 412 -2.55 25.58 35.13
N ASN A 413 -1.38 26.01 35.63
CA ASN A 413 -0.36 26.61 34.77
C ASN A 413 0.13 25.64 33.72
N THR A 414 0.38 24.39 34.09
CA THR A 414 0.80 23.34 33.15
C THR A 414 -0.28 23.03 32.11
N PHE A 415 -1.56 23.00 32.51
CA PHE A 415 -2.71 22.81 31.60
C PHE A 415 -2.74 23.89 30.52
N PHE A 416 -2.69 25.16 30.89
CA PHE A 416 -2.71 26.22 29.89
C PHE A 416 -1.42 26.35 29.10
N ALA A 417 -0.25 26.08 29.69
CA ALA A 417 1.02 26.05 28.98
C ALA A 417 1.04 24.96 27.89
N THR A 418 0.39 23.83 28.16
CA THR A 418 0.25 22.76 27.16
C THR A 418 -0.64 23.20 26.00
N ILE A 419 -1.75 23.85 26.27
CA ILE A 419 -2.62 24.45 25.22
C ILE A 419 -1.85 25.50 24.42
N ASP A 420 -1.15 26.42 25.08
CA ASP A 420 -0.45 27.52 24.42
C ASP A 420 0.69 27.04 23.53
N ARG A 421 1.38 25.96 23.93
CA ARG A 421 2.42 25.31 23.11
C ARG A 421 1.86 24.78 21.78
N ARG A 422 0.64 24.29 21.78
CA ARG A 422 -0.02 23.71 20.60
C ARG A 422 -0.83 24.72 19.79
N ARG A 423 -1.01 25.94 20.30
CA ARG A 423 -1.94 26.92 19.75
C ARG A 423 -1.66 27.28 18.28
N GLN A 424 -0.41 27.53 17.94
CA GLN A 424 -0.05 27.86 16.55
C GLN A 424 -0.31 26.69 15.58
N GLU A 425 0.04 25.49 15.98
CA GLU A 425 -0.21 24.30 15.18
C GLU A 425 -1.70 24.04 15.01
N TRP A 426 -2.47 24.13 16.09
CA TRP A 426 -3.91 23.96 16.04
C TRP A 426 -4.61 25.07 15.23
N GLN A 427 -4.14 26.30 15.30
CA GLN A 427 -4.68 27.38 14.50
C GLN A 427 -4.45 27.12 13.01
N LYS A 428 -3.23 26.79 12.62
CA LYS A 428 -2.90 26.43 11.24
C LYS A 428 -3.76 25.25 10.75
N THR A 429 -3.87 24.20 11.57
CA THR A 429 -4.72 23.05 11.23
C THR A 429 -6.19 23.45 11.06
N LEU A 430 -6.69 24.33 11.92
CA LEU A 430 -8.07 24.83 11.82
C LEU A 430 -8.32 25.59 10.53
N ASP A 431 -7.39 26.47 10.14
CA ASP A 431 -7.50 27.27 8.92
C ASP A 431 -7.45 26.36 7.67
N ASP A 432 -6.54 25.41 7.65
CA ASP A 432 -6.45 24.40 6.58
C ASP A 432 -7.75 23.59 6.47
N LEU A 433 -8.25 23.05 7.59
CA LEU A 433 -9.48 22.26 7.63
C LEU A 433 -10.71 23.04 7.17
N LYS A 434 -10.82 24.32 7.51
CA LYS A 434 -11.92 25.18 7.04
C LYS A 434 -11.90 25.36 5.53
N ALA A 435 -10.72 25.54 4.94
CA ALA A 435 -10.57 25.64 3.50
C ALA A 435 -10.91 24.31 2.80
N GLU A 436 -10.40 23.19 3.32
CA GLU A 436 -10.67 21.85 2.82
C GLU A 436 -12.15 21.49 2.89
N LEU A 437 -12.83 21.80 4.01
CA LEU A 437 -14.25 21.59 4.17
C LEU A 437 -15.09 22.44 3.18
N GLY A 438 -14.65 23.63 2.88
CA GLY A 438 -15.29 24.46 1.85
C GLY A 438 -15.29 23.76 0.48
N ALA A 439 -14.17 23.15 0.10
CA ALA A 439 -14.06 22.35 -1.13
C ALA A 439 -14.93 21.08 -1.06
N LEU A 440 -14.96 20.41 0.09
CA LEU A 440 -15.80 19.21 0.32
C LEU A 440 -17.29 19.55 0.17
N HIS A 441 -17.77 20.65 0.72
CA HIS A 441 -19.15 21.11 0.57
C HIS A 441 -19.51 21.31 -0.91
N ARG A 442 -18.64 21.97 -1.68
CA ARG A 442 -18.87 22.15 -3.13
C ARG A 442 -18.90 20.81 -3.87
N SER A 443 -18.00 19.90 -3.50
CA SER A 443 -17.98 18.55 -4.06
C SER A 443 -19.25 17.75 -3.73
N ILE A 444 -19.76 17.84 -2.51
CA ILE A 444 -21.03 17.22 -2.09
C ILE A 444 -22.18 17.74 -2.95
N GLU A 445 -22.27 19.06 -3.15
CA GLU A 445 -23.31 19.64 -4.00
C GLU A 445 -23.23 19.15 -5.46
N GLN A 446 -22.01 19.01 -6.01
CA GLN A 446 -21.82 18.44 -7.34
C GLN A 446 -22.23 16.97 -7.40
N GLN A 447 -21.79 16.16 -6.42
CA GLN A 447 -22.14 14.74 -6.34
C GLN A 447 -23.65 14.55 -6.17
N ARG A 448 -24.32 15.40 -5.39
CA ARG A 448 -25.78 15.38 -5.22
C ARG A 448 -26.49 15.64 -6.56
N LYS A 449 -26.08 16.66 -7.30
CA LYS A 449 -26.63 16.96 -8.64
C LYS A 449 -26.40 15.80 -9.62
N LEU A 450 -25.20 15.20 -9.60
CA LEU A 450 -24.89 14.03 -10.42
C LEU A 450 -25.77 12.83 -10.05
N TRP A 451 -26.02 12.60 -8.77
CA TRP A 451 -26.89 11.54 -8.30
C TRP A 451 -28.37 11.78 -8.67
N GLU A 452 -28.88 12.99 -8.48
CA GLU A 452 -30.25 13.38 -8.84
C GLU A 452 -30.51 13.30 -10.35
N ALA A 453 -29.49 13.51 -11.17
CA ALA A 453 -29.55 13.37 -12.63
C ALA A 453 -29.53 11.91 -13.13
N GLN A 454 -29.27 10.93 -12.25
CA GLN A 454 -29.24 9.53 -12.66
C GLN A 454 -30.63 9.01 -13.01
N PRO A 455 -30.77 8.15 -14.06
CA PRO A 455 -32.03 7.51 -14.37
C PRO A 455 -32.51 6.64 -13.20
N LYS A 456 -33.83 6.68 -12.93
CA LYS A 456 -34.44 5.80 -11.92
C LYS A 456 -34.42 4.32 -12.33
N LYS A 457 -34.36 4.06 -13.65
CA LYS A 457 -34.25 2.71 -14.24
C LYS A 457 -33.26 2.75 -15.41
N PHE A 458 -32.44 1.74 -15.52
CA PHE A 458 -31.48 1.58 -16.61
C PHE A 458 -31.98 0.56 -17.62
N THR A 459 -31.77 0.81 -18.91
CA THR A 459 -32.01 -0.17 -19.98
C THR A 459 -30.97 -1.30 -19.87
N LYS A 460 -31.26 -2.43 -20.54
CA LYS A 460 -30.35 -3.57 -20.58
C LYS A 460 -28.99 -3.18 -21.18
N GLU A 461 -28.96 -2.39 -22.23
CA GLU A 461 -27.75 -1.87 -22.85
C GLU A 461 -26.95 -0.96 -21.90
N GLN A 462 -27.62 -0.09 -21.16
CA GLN A 462 -26.99 0.74 -20.15
C GLN A 462 -26.41 -0.10 -18.99
N GLN A 463 -27.11 -1.14 -18.60
CA GLN A 463 -26.61 -2.09 -17.59
C GLN A 463 -25.41 -2.87 -18.11
N GLU A 464 -25.44 -3.34 -19.36
CA GLU A 464 -24.29 -4.01 -19.99
C GLU A 464 -23.08 -3.07 -20.10
N ALA A 465 -23.30 -1.79 -20.31
CA ALA A 465 -22.27 -0.76 -20.31
C ALA A 465 -21.84 -0.30 -18.89
N GLY A 466 -22.39 -0.86 -17.80
CA GLY A 466 -22.00 -0.54 -16.42
C GLY A 466 -22.53 0.78 -15.87
N ARG A 467 -23.50 1.41 -16.54
CA ARG A 467 -24.03 2.73 -16.11
C ARG A 467 -24.77 2.72 -14.78
N ASP A 468 -25.43 1.63 -14.45
CA ASP A 468 -26.06 1.44 -13.14
C ASP A 468 -25.03 1.26 -12.02
N ASP A 469 -23.89 0.62 -12.31
CA ASP A 469 -22.77 0.50 -11.37
C ASP A 469 -22.10 1.86 -11.13
N ASP A 470 -21.90 2.65 -12.19
CA ASP A 470 -21.35 3.99 -12.08
C ASP A 470 -22.28 4.91 -11.25
N ALA A 471 -23.60 4.82 -11.46
CA ALA A 471 -24.57 5.56 -10.66
C ALA A 471 -24.53 5.17 -9.17
N LYS A 472 -24.40 3.88 -8.86
CA LYS A 472 -24.23 3.43 -7.48
C LYS A 472 -22.92 3.94 -6.86
N ARG A 473 -21.83 4.01 -7.62
CA ARG A 473 -20.58 4.59 -7.12
C ARG A 473 -20.72 6.06 -6.77
N VAL A 474 -21.42 6.83 -7.59
CA VAL A 474 -21.74 8.24 -7.26
C VAL A 474 -22.50 8.32 -5.94
N PHE A 475 -23.48 7.45 -5.71
CA PHE A 475 -24.21 7.39 -4.44
C PHE A 475 -23.30 7.04 -3.26
N VAL A 476 -22.45 6.02 -3.40
CA VAL A 476 -21.52 5.59 -2.35
C VAL A 476 -20.52 6.70 -2.02
N GLN A 477 -20.02 7.40 -3.03
CA GLN A 477 -19.12 8.54 -2.82
C GLN A 477 -19.81 9.72 -2.13
N LEU A 478 -21.05 10.02 -2.50
CA LEU A 478 -21.85 11.05 -1.84
C LEU A 478 -22.10 10.71 -0.36
N ASP A 479 -22.53 9.48 -0.07
CA ASP A 479 -22.76 9.01 1.30
C ASP A 479 -21.49 9.09 2.15
N ARG A 480 -20.33 8.71 1.57
CA ARG A 480 -19.04 8.86 2.22
C ARG A 480 -18.69 10.33 2.49
N SER A 481 -18.84 11.19 1.49
CA SER A 481 -18.52 12.61 1.61
C SER A 481 -19.36 13.28 2.69
N LEU A 482 -20.65 12.93 2.82
CA LEU A 482 -21.53 13.39 3.90
C LEU A 482 -21.06 12.88 5.28
N GLY A 483 -20.59 11.64 5.35
CA GLY A 483 -19.97 11.10 6.58
C GLY A 483 -18.71 11.87 6.98
N GLN A 484 -17.83 12.11 6.02
CA GLN A 484 -16.60 12.88 6.21
C GLN A 484 -16.88 14.32 6.66
N GLU A 485 -17.80 15.02 6.00
CA GLU A 485 -18.24 16.36 6.36
C GLU A 485 -18.62 16.43 7.83
N LYS A 486 -19.45 15.51 8.28
CA LYS A 486 -19.91 15.44 9.67
C LYS A 486 -18.76 15.27 10.66
N GLU A 487 -17.83 14.37 10.39
CA GLU A 487 -16.70 14.09 11.28
C GLU A 487 -15.74 15.28 11.34
N TYR A 488 -15.39 15.85 10.19
CA TYR A 488 -14.47 17.00 10.15
C TYR A 488 -15.08 18.29 10.69
N THR A 489 -16.39 18.49 10.51
CA THR A 489 -17.09 19.61 11.17
C THR A 489 -17.00 19.50 12.69
N ALA A 490 -17.15 18.30 13.24
CA ALA A 490 -16.94 18.05 14.66
C ALA A 490 -15.47 18.29 15.09
N TYR A 491 -14.52 17.96 14.24
CA TYR A 491 -13.11 18.23 14.51
C TYR A 491 -12.77 19.73 14.49
N VAL A 492 -13.27 20.47 13.50
CA VAL A 492 -13.17 21.93 13.46
C VAL A 492 -13.74 22.56 14.73
N THR A 493 -14.95 22.15 15.14
CA THR A 493 -15.57 22.64 16.37
C THR A 493 -14.72 22.35 17.61
N THR A 494 -14.08 21.19 17.67
CA THR A 494 -13.18 20.84 18.78
C THR A 494 -11.96 21.75 18.82
N LEU A 495 -11.31 22.01 17.68
CA LEU A 495 -10.17 22.92 17.61
C LEU A 495 -10.56 24.35 17.98
N GLU A 496 -11.70 24.84 17.51
CA GLU A 496 -12.22 26.16 17.90
C GLU A 496 -12.40 26.29 19.41
N ARG A 497 -12.95 25.26 20.04
CA ARG A 497 -13.12 25.23 21.50
C ARG A 497 -11.79 25.20 22.24
N LEU A 498 -10.84 24.36 21.80
CA LEU A 498 -9.51 24.28 22.39
C LEU A 498 -8.75 25.61 22.27
N LEU A 499 -8.83 26.28 21.13
CA LEU A 499 -8.22 27.58 20.88
C LEU A 499 -8.86 28.72 21.69
N ALA A 500 -10.14 28.60 22.01
CA ALA A 500 -10.86 29.56 22.85
C ALA A 500 -10.51 29.43 24.34
N LEU A 501 -9.91 28.35 24.79
CA LEU A 501 -9.52 28.17 26.19
C LEU A 501 -8.38 29.13 26.58
N SER A 502 -8.58 29.80 27.66
CA SER A 502 -7.54 30.62 28.30
C SER A 502 -7.75 30.67 29.82
N ALA A 503 -6.67 30.96 30.57
CA ALA A 503 -6.70 31.09 32.02
C ALA A 503 -7.66 32.20 32.51
N ASN A 504 -7.93 33.19 31.65
CA ASN A 504 -8.80 34.31 32.00
C ASN A 504 -10.30 34.03 31.77
N THR A 505 -10.62 33.08 30.88
CA THR A 505 -11.99 32.82 30.47
C THR A 505 -12.56 31.53 31.03
N PHE A 506 -11.71 30.54 31.39
CA PHE A 506 -12.14 29.24 31.83
C PHE A 506 -11.42 28.81 33.11
N ALA A 507 -12.21 28.37 34.10
CA ALA A 507 -11.70 27.65 35.26
C ALA A 507 -11.62 26.16 34.96
N PRO A 508 -10.43 25.56 34.96
CA PRO A 508 -10.30 24.13 34.59
C PRO A 508 -11.17 23.20 35.46
N SER A 509 -11.42 23.57 36.72
CA SER A 509 -12.27 22.81 37.64
C SER A 509 -13.74 22.69 37.18
N ASN A 510 -14.20 23.59 36.36
CA ASN A 510 -15.57 23.66 35.86
C ASN A 510 -15.72 23.03 34.45
N LEU A 511 -14.59 22.75 33.76
CA LEU A 511 -14.60 22.13 32.45
C LEU A 511 -14.81 20.60 32.58
N ARG A 512 -15.60 20.07 31.67
CA ARG A 512 -15.60 18.63 31.36
C ARG A 512 -14.84 18.44 30.07
N ILE A 513 -14.11 17.34 29.92
CA ILE A 513 -13.40 17.06 28.67
C ILE A 513 -14.35 16.95 27.48
N GLU A 514 -15.56 16.48 27.72
CA GLU A 514 -16.63 16.37 26.71
C GLU A 514 -17.14 17.73 26.22
N ASP A 515 -16.96 18.81 26.98
CA ASP A 515 -17.33 20.17 26.56
C ASP A 515 -16.32 20.73 25.54
N VAL A 516 -15.09 20.20 25.53
CA VAL A 516 -14.01 20.62 24.65
C VAL A 516 -13.84 19.63 23.49
N ILE A 517 -13.70 18.35 23.83
CA ILE A 517 -13.48 17.29 22.85
C ILE A 517 -14.79 16.55 22.62
N GLN A 518 -15.38 16.76 21.47
CA GLN A 518 -16.62 16.09 21.14
C GLN A 518 -16.41 14.59 20.97
N LYS A 519 -17.36 13.81 21.44
CA LYS A 519 -17.44 12.39 21.18
C LYS A 519 -17.45 12.15 19.66
N ARG A 520 -16.53 11.36 19.15
CA ARG A 520 -16.28 11.07 17.73
C ARG A 520 -15.42 12.07 16.97
N SER A 521 -15.02 13.20 17.52
CA SER A 521 -14.16 14.14 16.80
C SER A 521 -12.67 13.88 17.00
N VAL A 522 -12.26 13.57 18.23
CA VAL A 522 -10.86 13.26 18.55
C VAL A 522 -10.77 11.86 19.17
N GLY A 523 -11.58 10.95 18.67
CA GLY A 523 -11.54 9.57 19.09
C GLY A 523 -12.00 9.31 20.50
N ASP A 524 -12.90 10.09 21.03
CA ASP A 524 -13.46 9.82 22.35
C ASP A 524 -12.36 9.84 23.45
N ARG A 525 -12.58 9.14 24.57
CA ARG A 525 -11.59 8.99 25.66
C ARG A 525 -10.39 8.13 25.28
N ASN A 526 -10.56 7.31 24.26
CA ASN A 526 -9.57 6.37 23.79
C ASN A 526 -8.85 6.89 22.56
N SER A 527 -8.96 8.17 22.29
CA SER A 527 -8.26 8.86 21.22
C SER A 527 -6.78 8.57 21.26
N ILE A 528 -6.21 8.18 20.14
CA ILE A 528 -4.82 7.79 20.04
C ILE A 528 -4.10 8.69 19.08
N PHE A 529 -2.96 9.13 19.53
CA PHE A 529 -2.06 9.98 18.81
C PHE A 529 -0.68 9.39 18.77
N GLN A 530 0.15 10.06 18.06
CA GLN A 530 1.57 9.86 18.11
C GLN A 530 2.07 9.94 19.56
N LEU A 531 2.81 8.94 19.96
CA LEU A 531 3.43 8.87 21.25
C LEU A 531 4.93 8.81 21.20
N GLN A 532 5.52 9.16 20.18
CA GLN A 532 6.96 9.15 20.03
C GLN A 532 7.63 7.99 20.80
N ASN A 533 8.16 8.21 21.98
CA ASN A 533 8.94 7.19 22.69
C ASN A 533 8.35 6.76 24.02
N TYR A 534 7.17 7.31 24.42
CA TYR A 534 6.60 7.02 25.72
C TYR A 534 5.10 7.28 25.79
N ILE A 535 4.45 6.62 26.73
CA ILE A 535 3.10 6.95 27.18
C ILE A 535 3.21 7.56 28.58
N VAL A 536 2.38 8.56 28.84
CA VAL A 536 2.34 9.22 30.14
C VAL A 536 1.15 8.70 30.94
N GLY A 537 1.41 8.14 32.09
CA GLY A 537 0.41 7.73 33.06
C GLY A 537 0.65 8.39 34.41
N LEU A 538 -0.35 8.41 35.28
CA LEU A 538 -0.20 8.91 36.65
C LEU A 538 0.73 8.02 37.50
N THR A 539 1.59 8.67 38.27
CA THR A 539 2.31 7.95 39.34
C THR A 539 1.39 7.66 40.53
N PRO A 540 1.60 6.57 41.26
CA PRO A 540 0.78 6.27 42.43
C PRO A 540 0.75 7.37 43.52
N GLY A 541 1.77 8.19 43.58
CA GLY A 541 1.89 9.28 44.57
C GLY A 541 1.15 10.58 44.25
N GLY A 542 0.56 10.66 43.04
CA GLY A 542 -0.13 11.88 42.58
C GLY A 542 0.81 12.92 41.96
N LEU A 543 0.37 14.19 41.92
CA LEU A 543 1.12 15.29 41.32
C LEU A 543 2.22 15.78 42.24
N VAL A 544 3.43 15.93 41.72
CA VAL A 544 4.66 16.33 42.46
C VAL A 544 5.15 17.67 41.92
N LEU A 545 5.62 18.53 42.85
CA LEU A 545 6.19 19.82 42.48
C LEU A 545 7.71 19.82 42.45
N ASN A 546 8.27 20.63 41.58
CA ASN A 546 9.67 21.03 41.62
C ASN A 546 9.93 22.07 42.75
N ALA A 547 11.18 22.35 43.05
CA ALA A 547 11.57 23.36 44.06
C ALA A 547 11.09 24.78 43.70
N ASP A 548 10.93 25.09 42.44
CA ASP A 548 10.44 26.40 41.95
C ASP A 548 8.87 26.47 41.99
N GLY A 549 8.20 25.46 42.47
CA GLY A 549 6.75 25.39 42.50
C GLY A 549 6.07 25.01 41.20
N SER A 550 6.82 24.68 40.12
CA SER A 550 6.28 24.11 38.91
C SER A 550 5.93 22.63 39.07
N LEU A 551 5.07 22.11 38.20
CA LEU A 551 4.72 20.68 38.21
C LEU A 551 5.89 19.86 37.61
N ASP A 552 6.35 18.87 38.39
CA ASP A 552 7.31 17.90 37.94
C ASP A 552 6.60 16.80 37.13
N LEU A 553 6.70 16.89 35.82
CA LEU A 553 6.02 15.94 34.92
C LEU A 553 6.64 14.54 34.98
N GLU A 554 7.95 14.41 35.23
CA GLU A 554 8.61 13.11 35.27
C GLU A 554 8.29 12.35 36.55
N ARG A 555 8.26 13.05 37.69
CA ARG A 555 7.86 12.43 38.95
C ARG A 555 6.35 12.29 39.10
N SER A 556 5.56 13.08 38.39
CA SER A 556 4.10 13.03 38.43
C SER A 556 3.51 11.96 37.50
N PHE A 557 4.22 11.56 36.44
CA PHE A 557 3.69 10.64 35.44
C PHE A 557 4.66 9.50 35.15
N VAL A 558 4.12 8.34 34.83
CA VAL A 558 4.89 7.21 34.32
C VAL A 558 5.16 7.42 32.84
N ARG A 559 6.42 7.33 32.44
CA ARG A 559 6.87 7.32 31.06
C ARG A 559 7.40 5.96 30.69
N ILE A 560 7.08 5.51 29.48
CA ILE A 560 7.51 4.23 28.95
C ILE A 560 8.32 4.49 27.67
N ASP A 561 9.58 4.12 27.72
CA ASP A 561 10.42 4.05 26.54
C ASP A 561 10.14 2.72 25.82
N TYR A 562 9.23 2.75 24.84
CA TYR A 562 8.83 1.57 24.08
C TYR A 562 9.97 0.90 23.35
N PRO A 563 10.85 1.60 22.66
CA PRO A 563 12.00 0.98 22.02
C PRO A 563 12.85 0.17 22.99
N SER A 564 13.19 0.73 24.16
CA SER A 564 13.97 0.02 25.16
C SER A 564 13.20 -1.14 25.78
N LEU A 565 11.93 -0.93 26.13
CA LEU A 565 11.06 -1.96 26.69
C LEU A 565 10.93 -3.16 25.75
N LEU A 566 10.52 -2.91 24.51
CA LEU A 566 10.18 -3.96 23.56
C LEU A 566 11.42 -4.73 23.09
N HIS A 567 12.56 -4.05 22.93
CA HIS A 567 13.82 -4.73 22.63
C HIS A 567 14.41 -5.54 23.77
N GLY A 568 14.11 -5.18 25.00
CA GLY A 568 14.52 -5.93 26.17
C GLY A 568 13.79 -7.26 26.36
N ILE A 569 12.73 -7.49 25.60
CA ILE A 569 11.90 -8.68 25.73
C ILE A 569 12.62 -9.92 25.20
N THR A 570 12.72 -10.92 26.08
CA THR A 570 13.22 -12.26 25.73
C THR A 570 12.25 -13.33 26.23
N VAL A 571 12.02 -14.33 25.38
CA VAL A 571 11.25 -15.53 25.75
C VAL A 571 12.23 -16.58 26.25
N LYS A 572 12.08 -17.00 27.50
CA LYS A 572 13.01 -17.93 28.15
C LYS A 572 12.66 -19.41 27.96
N ASN A 573 11.37 -19.70 27.77
CA ASN A 573 10.85 -21.06 27.71
C ASN A 573 10.16 -21.33 26.38
N ASN A 574 10.21 -22.59 25.92
CA ASN A 574 9.51 -23.04 24.72
C ASN A 574 9.94 -22.35 23.42
N VAL A 575 11.19 -21.89 23.36
CA VAL A 575 11.78 -21.42 22.09
C VAL A 575 12.34 -22.62 21.35
N GLN A 576 11.98 -22.78 20.09
CA GLN A 576 12.47 -23.88 19.26
C GLN A 576 13.97 -23.73 18.98
N PRO A 577 14.70 -24.85 18.81
CA PRO A 577 16.11 -24.81 18.41
C PRO A 577 16.29 -24.00 17.12
N GLY A 578 17.26 -23.10 17.10
CA GLY A 578 17.58 -22.26 15.96
C GLY A 578 16.77 -20.96 15.86
N VAL A 579 15.76 -20.78 16.69
CA VAL A 579 14.98 -19.52 16.75
C VAL A 579 15.57 -18.59 17.82
N SER A 580 15.63 -17.31 17.51
CA SER A 580 16.07 -16.29 18.47
C SER A 580 15.14 -16.25 19.69
N SER A 581 15.69 -16.07 20.88
CA SER A 581 14.89 -15.83 22.08
C SER A 581 14.22 -14.44 22.08
N ARG A 582 14.57 -13.56 21.16
CA ARG A 582 13.97 -12.23 20.99
C ARG A 582 12.88 -12.29 19.93
N PRO A 583 11.61 -12.08 20.29
CA PRO A 583 10.52 -12.13 19.31
C PRO A 583 10.45 -10.90 18.41
N ILE A 584 11.02 -9.78 18.82
CA ILE A 584 11.03 -8.52 18.06
C ILE A 584 12.42 -8.28 17.51
N ASP A 585 12.49 -8.09 16.20
CA ASP A 585 13.72 -7.81 15.47
C ASP A 585 14.06 -6.33 15.50
N LEU A 586 13.17 -5.49 15.02
CA LEU A 586 13.31 -4.05 15.02
C LEU A 586 12.00 -3.32 15.29
N ILE A 587 12.16 -2.09 15.73
CA ILE A 587 11.06 -1.13 15.91
C ILE A 587 11.38 0.06 15.01
N ALA A 588 10.40 0.53 14.27
CA ALA A 588 10.53 1.72 13.46
C ALA A 588 9.46 2.75 13.84
N THR A 589 9.87 4.01 13.92
CA THR A 589 9.02 5.13 14.33
C THR A 589 9.27 6.32 13.42
N ARG A 590 8.24 7.08 13.15
CA ARG A 590 8.34 8.32 12.38
C ARG A 590 8.75 9.48 13.29
N ILE A 591 9.70 10.28 12.84
CA ILE A 591 10.15 11.50 13.49
C ILE A 591 10.00 12.66 12.51
N SER A 592 9.55 13.82 13.00
CA SER A 592 9.53 15.04 12.18
C SER A 592 10.95 15.45 11.78
N ALA A 593 11.15 15.68 10.49
CA ALA A 593 12.44 16.15 9.97
C ALA A 593 12.86 17.51 10.56
N SER A 594 11.93 18.36 10.99
CA SER A 594 12.23 19.62 11.64
C SER A 594 13.05 19.48 12.92
N LEU A 595 12.88 18.35 13.63
CA LEU A 595 13.64 18.03 14.84
C LEU A 595 15.04 17.48 14.53
N VAL A 596 15.22 16.89 13.36
CA VAL A 596 16.46 16.18 12.97
C VAL A 596 17.38 17.04 12.11
N ARG A 597 16.82 17.87 11.23
CA ARG A 597 17.60 18.76 10.32
C ARG A 597 18.71 19.57 11.00
N PRO A 598 18.45 20.24 12.15
CA PRO A 598 19.51 21.01 12.81
C PRO A 598 20.70 20.15 13.29
N LEU A 599 20.43 18.88 13.64
CA LEU A 599 21.44 17.97 14.19
C LEU A 599 22.30 17.32 13.09
N LEU A 600 21.74 17.16 11.89
CA LEU A 600 22.41 16.55 10.74
C LEU A 600 23.09 17.59 9.84
N ASN A 601 22.79 18.87 9.99
CA ASN A 601 23.19 19.95 9.08
C ASN A 601 22.80 19.64 7.61
N GLU A 602 21.63 19.02 7.41
CA GLU A 602 21.12 18.60 6.12
C GLU A 602 19.93 19.45 5.68
N THR A 603 19.90 19.82 4.41
CA THR A 603 18.78 20.51 3.78
C THR A 603 18.07 19.61 2.76
N GLY A 604 16.78 19.87 2.50
CA GLY A 604 16.03 19.11 1.48
C GLY A 604 15.57 17.74 1.90
N ILE A 605 15.69 17.36 3.18
CA ILE A 605 15.09 16.14 3.71
C ILE A 605 13.58 16.30 3.69
N SER A 606 12.86 15.25 3.32
CA SER A 606 11.40 15.12 3.41
C SER A 606 10.90 15.39 4.83
N ASP A 607 9.62 15.67 4.98
CA ASP A 607 9.03 16.10 6.26
C ASP A 607 9.10 15.05 7.36
N ASP A 608 9.23 13.77 6.99
CA ASP A 608 9.35 12.65 7.92
C ASP A 608 10.70 11.95 7.75
N VAL A 609 11.25 11.54 8.88
CA VAL A 609 12.42 10.70 9.01
C VAL A 609 12.00 9.42 9.72
N VAL A 610 12.43 8.27 9.24
CA VAL A 610 12.17 7.01 9.91
C VAL A 610 13.32 6.69 10.85
N TRP A 611 13.03 6.58 12.14
CA TRP A 611 13.97 6.11 13.14
C TRP A 611 13.79 4.61 13.34
N VAL A 612 14.88 3.87 13.21
CA VAL A 612 14.94 2.42 13.36
C VAL A 612 15.76 2.06 14.58
N ASN A 613 15.23 1.19 15.43
CA ASN A 613 15.90 0.72 16.64
C ASN A 613 15.88 -0.83 16.68
N ALA A 614 17.07 -1.45 16.76
CA ALA A 614 17.25 -2.91 16.87
C ALA A 614 17.76 -3.35 18.25
N GLY A 615 17.71 -2.46 19.24
CA GLY A 615 18.15 -2.72 20.63
C GLY A 615 19.66 -2.58 20.81
N GLY A 616 20.11 -2.67 22.08
CA GLY A 616 21.55 -2.59 22.42
C GLY A 616 22.24 -1.29 22.01
N GLY A 617 21.50 -0.17 21.89
CA GLY A 617 22.02 1.10 21.42
C GLY A 617 22.15 1.20 19.88
N LYS A 618 21.78 0.17 19.12
CA LYS A 618 21.88 0.10 17.68
C LYS A 618 20.68 0.76 17.02
N GLN A 619 20.91 1.92 16.44
CA GLN A 619 19.86 2.78 15.91
C GLN A 619 20.30 3.37 14.57
N ALA A 620 19.33 3.74 13.76
CA ALA A 620 19.59 4.46 12.53
C ALA A 620 18.44 5.40 12.18
N LEU A 621 18.75 6.39 11.37
CA LEU A 621 17.78 7.25 10.71
C LEU A 621 17.76 6.94 9.23
N LEU A 622 16.58 6.72 8.69
CA LEU A 622 16.36 6.66 7.26
C LEU A 622 15.84 8.02 6.80
N LEU A 623 16.67 8.71 6.05
CA LEU A 623 16.41 10.02 5.47
C LEU A 623 15.93 9.83 4.03
N ALA A 624 14.95 10.61 3.62
CA ALA A 624 14.46 10.63 2.25
C ALA A 624 14.44 12.05 1.70
N ARG A 625 14.59 12.19 0.40
CA ARG A 625 14.36 13.42 -0.35
C ARG A 625 13.76 13.07 -1.70
N THR A 626 12.97 14.00 -2.23
CA THR A 626 12.36 13.86 -3.56
C THR A 626 12.82 15.03 -4.42
N ASP A 627 13.29 14.76 -5.61
CA ASP A 627 13.70 15.81 -6.55
C ASP A 627 12.48 16.43 -7.26
N SER A 628 12.73 17.45 -8.08
CA SER A 628 11.69 18.14 -8.85
C SER A 628 10.98 17.25 -9.88
N ARG A 629 11.53 16.06 -10.19
CA ARG A 629 10.95 15.08 -11.09
C ARG A 629 10.16 14.01 -10.36
N GLY A 630 10.11 14.09 -9.01
CA GLY A 630 9.43 13.09 -8.17
C GLY A 630 10.28 11.85 -7.88
N GLN A 631 11.56 11.83 -8.26
CA GLN A 631 12.44 10.72 -7.95
C GLN A 631 12.89 10.77 -6.51
N MET A 632 12.74 9.67 -5.81
CA MET A 632 13.14 9.53 -4.41
C MET A 632 14.60 9.09 -4.30
N SER A 633 15.28 9.65 -3.31
CA SER A 633 16.61 9.21 -2.89
C SER A 633 16.64 9.02 -1.38
N PHE A 634 17.42 8.05 -0.92
CA PHE A 634 17.51 7.70 0.49
C PHE A 634 18.95 7.75 0.97
N ARG A 635 19.10 8.08 2.25
CA ARG A 635 20.33 7.92 2.99
C ARG A 635 20.05 7.25 4.31
N TYR A 636 20.80 6.23 4.63
CA TYR A 636 20.68 5.51 5.88
C TYR A 636 21.81 5.96 6.83
N GLN A 637 21.46 6.65 7.91
CA GLN A 637 22.41 7.26 8.84
C GLN A 637 22.42 6.53 10.17
N PRO A 638 23.49 5.79 10.50
CA PRO A 638 23.67 5.21 11.81
C PRO A 638 23.76 6.27 12.90
N ILE A 639 23.06 6.02 14.01
CA ILE A 639 23.08 6.89 15.19
C ILE A 639 23.12 6.03 16.48
N SER A 640 23.36 6.68 17.60
CA SER A 640 23.21 6.09 18.93
C SER A 640 22.58 7.08 19.89
N ASN A 641 22.02 6.53 20.99
CA ASN A 641 21.53 7.30 22.13
C ASN A 641 20.49 8.38 21.75
N LEU A 642 19.56 8.08 20.82
CA LEU A 642 18.50 9.01 20.53
C LEU A 642 17.60 9.16 21.75
N THR A 643 17.52 10.38 22.25
CA THR A 643 16.70 10.78 23.38
C THR A 643 15.98 12.09 23.08
N GLN A 644 14.92 12.36 23.80
CA GLN A 644 14.19 13.63 23.73
C GLN A 644 14.17 14.27 25.12
N ASP A 645 14.58 15.52 25.22
CA ASP A 645 14.57 16.27 26.47
C ASP A 645 13.16 16.79 26.83
N GLY A 646 13.03 17.37 28.02
CA GLY A 646 11.76 17.96 28.50
C GLY A 646 11.21 19.11 27.66
N SER A 647 12.03 19.71 26.77
CA SER A 647 11.62 20.74 25.82
C SER A 647 11.18 20.16 24.45
N GLY A 648 11.28 18.86 24.28
CA GLY A 648 10.96 18.18 23.03
C GLY A 648 12.11 18.15 22.02
N ARG A 649 13.33 18.60 22.39
CA ARG A 649 14.48 18.55 21.50
C ARG A 649 15.07 17.15 21.47
N LEU A 650 15.51 16.73 20.29
CA LEU A 650 16.20 15.46 20.10
C LEU A 650 17.70 15.61 20.34
N HIS A 651 18.28 14.58 20.92
CA HIS A 651 19.72 14.41 21.13
C HIS A 651 20.13 13.02 20.64
N PHE A 652 21.17 12.93 19.84
CA PHE A 652 21.78 11.67 19.40
C PHE A 652 23.21 11.89 18.97
N GLN A 653 23.96 10.81 18.81
CA GLN A 653 25.31 10.82 18.27
C GLN A 653 25.37 10.13 16.91
N LEU A 654 26.07 10.72 15.94
CA LEU A 654 26.39 10.08 14.69
C LEU A 654 27.40 8.96 14.93
N VAL A 655 27.13 7.80 14.37
CA VAL A 655 27.99 6.63 14.47
C VAL A 655 28.50 6.26 13.07
N PRO A 656 29.78 5.87 12.92
CA PRO A 656 30.27 5.37 11.66
C PRO A 656 29.61 4.03 11.32
N TRP A 657 29.64 3.66 10.05
CA TRP A 657 29.20 2.36 9.59
C TRP A 657 30.05 1.25 10.22
N GLN A 658 29.37 0.31 10.83
CA GLN A 658 29.97 -0.83 11.51
C GLN A 658 28.98 -2.02 11.48
N PRO A 659 29.40 -3.22 11.81
CA PRO A 659 28.48 -4.36 11.97
C PRO A 659 27.40 -4.11 13.04
N ASP A 660 26.30 -4.85 12.92
CA ASP A 660 25.17 -4.82 13.85
C ASP A 660 24.32 -3.54 13.85
N ILE A 661 24.39 -2.70 12.84
CA ILE A 661 23.41 -1.61 12.63
C ILE A 661 22.07 -2.23 12.18
N PRO A 662 20.92 -1.65 12.53
CA PRO A 662 19.64 -2.18 12.08
C PRO A 662 19.62 -2.48 10.57
N LEU A 663 18.94 -3.55 10.15
CA LEU A 663 18.97 -4.15 8.82
C LEU A 663 20.27 -4.85 8.42
N HIS A 664 21.33 -4.85 9.23
CA HIS A 664 22.58 -5.59 9.03
C HIS A 664 23.23 -5.44 7.64
N LEU A 665 23.00 -4.30 6.97
CA LEU A 665 23.43 -4.10 5.59
C LEU A 665 24.94 -4.12 5.42
N PHE A 666 25.68 -3.59 6.40
CA PHE A 666 27.12 -3.43 6.31
C PHE A 666 27.87 -4.77 6.26
N GLU A 667 27.45 -5.71 7.11
CA GLU A 667 28.04 -7.04 7.21
C GLU A 667 27.44 -8.09 6.27
N ASP A 668 26.29 -7.81 5.64
CA ASP A 668 25.60 -8.78 4.79
C ASP A 668 26.49 -9.19 3.60
N PRO A 669 26.82 -10.49 3.45
CA PRO A 669 27.68 -10.94 2.36
C PRO A 669 27.05 -10.80 0.97
N GLN A 670 25.73 -10.66 0.90
CA GLN A 670 24.97 -10.51 -0.35
C GLN A 670 24.77 -9.04 -0.77
N LEU A 671 25.26 -8.07 0.02
CA LEU A 671 25.28 -6.68 -0.43
C LEU A 671 26.17 -6.59 -1.68
N THR A 672 25.63 -6.07 -2.79
CA THR A 672 26.34 -6.05 -4.07
C THR A 672 27.53 -5.09 -4.11
N ILE A 673 27.64 -4.19 -3.13
CA ILE A 673 28.72 -3.22 -2.98
C ILE A 673 29.97 -3.93 -2.43
N PRO A 674 31.14 -3.77 -3.07
CA PRO A 674 32.39 -4.33 -2.60
C PRO A 674 32.70 -3.92 -1.16
N SER A 675 33.25 -4.81 -0.36
CA SER A 675 33.48 -4.59 1.07
C SER A 675 34.32 -3.34 1.37
N GLY A 676 35.30 -2.98 0.52
CA GLY A 676 36.12 -1.79 0.67
C GLY A 676 35.36 -0.48 0.45
N ASP A 677 34.29 -0.52 -0.31
CA ASP A 677 33.51 0.69 -0.69
C ASP A 677 32.25 0.86 0.14
N ARG A 678 31.86 -0.16 0.93
CA ARG A 678 30.58 -0.19 1.65
C ARG A 678 30.34 1.04 2.54
N ALA A 679 31.30 1.41 3.39
CA ALA A 679 31.14 2.52 4.29
C ALA A 679 30.97 3.85 3.54
N SER A 680 31.73 4.03 2.45
CA SER A 680 31.62 5.22 1.61
C SER A 680 30.28 5.28 0.89
N TRP A 681 29.87 4.16 0.26
CA TRP A 681 28.62 4.09 -0.48
C TRP A 681 27.42 4.27 0.45
N LEU A 682 27.31 3.52 1.53
CA LEU A 682 26.18 3.56 2.47
C LEU A 682 26.01 4.94 3.15
N SER A 683 27.07 5.76 3.20
CA SER A 683 27.00 7.11 3.78
C SER A 683 26.44 8.16 2.84
N GLN A 684 26.24 7.84 1.57
CA GLN A 684 25.81 8.78 0.54
C GLN A 684 24.30 8.69 0.26
N TRP A 685 23.82 9.67 -0.50
CA TRP A 685 22.45 9.65 -1.03
C TRP A 685 22.42 8.83 -2.32
N HIS A 686 21.50 7.84 -2.35
CA HIS A 686 21.26 7.02 -3.52
C HIS A 686 19.77 7.01 -3.86
N THR A 687 19.47 6.89 -5.14
CA THR A 687 18.11 6.71 -5.62
C THR A 687 17.53 5.39 -5.14
N ASP A 688 16.21 5.27 -5.16
CA ASP A 688 15.52 4.01 -4.83
C ASP A 688 15.98 2.85 -5.72
N LEU A 689 16.26 3.11 -7.00
CA LEU A 689 16.79 2.12 -7.92
C LEU A 689 18.21 1.66 -7.53
N GLU A 690 19.13 2.59 -7.22
CA GLU A 690 20.47 2.23 -6.76
C GLU A 690 20.44 1.43 -5.45
N TRP A 691 19.54 1.80 -4.52
CA TRP A 691 19.30 1.02 -3.31
C TRP A 691 18.79 -0.38 -3.63
N LEU A 692 17.79 -0.51 -4.52
CA LEU A 692 17.28 -1.83 -4.92
C LEU A 692 18.38 -2.70 -5.50
N HIS A 693 19.22 -2.16 -6.38
CA HIS A 693 20.40 -2.88 -6.93
C HIS A 693 21.37 -3.33 -5.84
N ALA A 694 21.60 -2.47 -4.84
CA ALA A 694 22.56 -2.77 -3.78
C ALA A 694 22.07 -3.87 -2.85
N VAL A 695 20.77 -3.87 -2.47
CA VAL A 695 20.28 -4.67 -1.35
C VAL A 695 19.38 -5.85 -1.74
N HIS A 696 18.97 -6.01 -3.00
CA HIS A 696 17.96 -7.00 -3.39
C HIS A 696 18.27 -8.45 -3.03
N ARG A 697 19.55 -8.79 -2.85
CA ARG A 697 20.01 -10.14 -2.43
C ARG A 697 20.24 -10.26 -0.94
N THR A 698 20.30 -9.16 -0.20
CA THR A 698 20.53 -9.16 1.24
C THR A 698 19.36 -9.78 2.01
N ARG A 699 19.57 -10.08 3.28
CA ARG A 699 18.52 -10.59 4.16
C ARG A 699 17.28 -9.66 4.18
N TYR A 700 17.49 -8.34 4.15
CA TYR A 700 16.42 -7.32 4.12
C TYR A 700 16.36 -6.66 2.74
N SER A 701 15.98 -7.42 1.74
CA SER A 701 16.09 -7.07 0.32
C SER A 701 15.47 -5.74 -0.08
N ASN A 702 14.53 -5.24 0.68
CA ASN A 702 13.86 -3.95 0.43
C ASN A 702 13.68 -3.12 1.71
N GLY A 703 14.47 -3.40 2.74
CA GLY A 703 14.29 -2.81 4.06
C GLY A 703 14.35 -1.28 4.08
N VAL A 704 15.32 -0.66 3.39
CA VAL A 704 15.46 0.80 3.35
C VAL A 704 14.29 1.46 2.64
N ILE A 705 13.98 1.00 1.43
CA ILE A 705 12.88 1.52 0.62
C ILE A 705 11.55 1.22 1.31
N GLY A 706 11.38 -0.02 1.78
CA GLY A 706 10.15 -0.49 2.39
C GLY A 706 9.79 0.21 3.70
N LEU A 707 10.75 0.48 4.57
CA LEU A 707 10.53 1.25 5.79
C LEU A 707 10.05 2.67 5.49
N ASN A 708 10.60 3.30 4.47
CA ASN A 708 10.14 4.61 4.03
C ASN A 708 8.73 4.53 3.45
N GLU A 709 8.44 3.54 2.62
CA GLU A 709 7.13 3.31 2.01
C GLU A 709 6.05 3.11 3.09
N GLU A 710 6.35 2.37 4.16
CA GLU A 710 5.42 2.07 5.25
C GLU A 710 5.18 3.27 6.18
N LEU A 711 6.22 4.01 6.56
CA LEU A 711 6.14 4.99 7.63
C LEU A 711 6.15 6.44 7.16
N ALA A 712 6.81 6.78 6.05
CA ALA A 712 6.86 8.16 5.63
C ALA A 712 5.56 8.60 4.95
N ARG A 713 5.06 9.77 5.35
CA ARG A 713 3.79 10.32 4.82
C ARG A 713 3.87 10.71 3.35
N HIS A 714 5.06 11.03 2.87
CA HIS A 714 5.26 11.40 1.47
C HIS A 714 5.16 10.21 0.51
N ALA A 715 5.25 8.98 1.01
CA ALA A 715 5.00 7.78 0.20
C ALA A 715 3.53 7.65 -0.24
N ILE A 716 2.59 8.28 0.48
CA ILE A 716 1.25 8.49 -0.02
C ILE A 716 1.37 9.48 -1.17
N PRO A 717 0.98 9.13 -2.42
CA PRO A 717 1.14 10.09 -3.50
C PRO A 717 0.45 11.38 -3.08
N ARG A 718 1.21 12.44 -3.01
CA ARG A 718 0.66 13.71 -3.42
C ARG A 718 0.19 13.40 -4.84
N LEU A 719 -1.10 13.22 -5.06
CA LEU A 719 -1.68 13.55 -6.34
C LEU A 719 -0.88 14.74 -6.78
N SER A 720 -0.26 14.74 -7.93
CA SER A 720 0.62 15.86 -8.32
C SER A 720 -0.24 17.13 -8.34
N LEU A 721 -0.49 17.63 -7.13
CA LEU A 721 -1.35 18.77 -6.82
C LEU A 721 -0.79 20.03 -7.49
N ASP A 722 0.45 19.91 -7.96
CA ASP A 722 1.17 20.93 -8.70
C ASP A 722 1.09 20.73 -10.23
N GLU A 723 0.38 19.69 -10.72
CA GLU A 723 0.18 19.53 -12.15
C GLU A 723 -0.66 20.66 -12.76
N PRO A 724 -0.26 21.17 -13.93
CA PRO A 724 -1.04 22.19 -14.63
C PRO A 724 -2.46 21.70 -14.93
N GLY A 725 -3.46 22.49 -14.61
CA GLY A 725 -4.87 22.19 -14.90
C GLY A 725 -5.66 21.59 -13.73
N ILE A 726 -5.06 21.36 -12.57
CA ILE A 726 -5.79 21.00 -11.36
C ILE A 726 -6.43 22.24 -10.75
N SER A 727 -7.73 22.22 -10.50
CA SER A 727 -8.45 23.30 -9.84
C SER A 727 -8.09 23.42 -8.35
N ASP A 728 -8.30 24.60 -7.76
CA ASP A 728 -8.07 24.81 -6.33
C ASP A 728 -8.92 23.88 -5.46
N ASP A 729 -10.14 23.56 -5.88
CA ASP A 729 -11.01 22.62 -5.16
C ASP A 729 -10.44 21.20 -5.21
N GLU A 730 -9.94 20.74 -6.36
CA GLU A 730 -9.30 19.43 -6.46
C GLU A 730 -8.05 19.35 -5.61
N ARG A 731 -7.28 20.44 -5.56
CA ARG A 731 -6.10 20.54 -4.69
C ARG A 731 -6.50 20.45 -3.21
N LEU A 732 -7.50 21.22 -2.77
CA LEU A 732 -7.99 21.17 -1.39
C LEU A 732 -8.59 19.80 -1.03
N LEU A 733 -9.33 19.17 -1.95
CA LEU A 733 -9.84 17.81 -1.75
C LEU A 733 -8.72 16.76 -1.68
N GLY A 734 -7.64 16.95 -2.42
CA GLY A 734 -6.43 16.13 -2.31
C GLY A 734 -5.76 16.28 -0.95
N HIS A 735 -5.64 17.50 -0.43
CA HIS A 735 -5.15 17.75 0.93
C HIS A 735 -6.07 17.14 1.98
N PHE A 736 -7.39 17.28 1.81
CA PHE A 736 -8.38 16.67 2.69
C PHE A 736 -8.22 15.15 2.73
N ALA A 737 -8.16 14.48 1.59
CA ALA A 737 -7.97 13.03 1.49
C ALA A 737 -6.65 12.60 2.13
N HIS A 738 -5.56 13.34 1.88
CA HIS A 738 -4.26 13.07 2.50
C HIS A 738 -4.31 13.21 4.02
N ARG A 739 -4.91 14.28 4.53
CA ARG A 739 -5.10 14.50 5.97
C ARG A 739 -5.89 13.36 6.61
N GLN A 740 -6.93 12.90 5.92
CA GLN A 740 -7.72 11.78 6.38
C GLN A 740 -6.88 10.50 6.50
N ARG A 741 -6.02 10.24 5.50
CA ARG A 741 -5.10 9.09 5.56
C ARG A 741 -4.07 9.19 6.69
N GLN A 742 -3.68 10.39 7.11
CA GLN A 742 -2.79 10.57 8.26
C GLN A 742 -3.38 10.07 9.59
N LEU A 743 -4.72 10.01 9.69
CA LEU A 743 -5.40 9.54 10.92
C LEU A 743 -5.19 8.06 11.19
N ILE A 744 -4.94 7.29 10.14
CA ILE A 744 -4.77 5.83 10.22
C ILE A 744 -3.30 5.39 10.27
N GLU A 745 -2.36 6.32 10.16
CA GLU A 745 -0.94 5.98 10.20
C GLU A 745 -0.50 5.50 11.59
N ALA A 746 0.26 4.42 11.63
CA ALA A 746 0.81 3.90 12.88
C ALA A 746 1.84 4.87 13.49
N ASP A 747 1.91 4.91 14.80
CA ASP A 747 2.96 5.62 15.53
C ASP A 747 4.24 4.79 15.61
N MET A 748 4.08 3.48 15.68
CA MET A 748 5.18 2.54 15.80
C MET A 748 4.90 1.28 14.99
N LEU A 749 5.90 0.81 14.30
CA LEU A 749 5.91 -0.43 13.56
C LEU A 749 6.83 -1.42 14.25
N LEU A 750 6.32 -2.58 14.60
CA LEU A 750 7.07 -3.68 15.16
C LEU A 750 7.26 -4.74 14.08
N VAL A 751 8.49 -5.19 13.89
CA VAL A 751 8.82 -6.30 12.99
C VAL A 751 9.27 -7.48 13.83
N ALA A 752 8.66 -8.64 13.61
CA ALA A 752 9.02 -9.86 14.29
C ALA A 752 10.39 -10.36 13.82
N ASN A 753 11.11 -11.02 14.71
CA ASN A 753 12.32 -11.73 14.35
C ASN A 753 11.97 -12.98 13.54
N ASP A 754 12.97 -13.50 12.86
CA ASP A 754 12.84 -14.70 12.04
C ASP A 754 12.14 -15.83 12.81
N HIS A 755 11.18 -16.48 12.18
CA HIS A 755 10.30 -17.52 12.76
C HIS A 755 9.41 -17.08 13.94
N TRP A 756 9.28 -15.78 14.20
CA TRP A 756 8.28 -15.23 15.10
C TRP A 756 7.14 -14.56 14.34
N ASN A 757 5.96 -14.57 14.92
CA ASN A 757 4.80 -13.79 14.47
C ASN A 757 4.04 -13.24 15.69
N PHE A 758 3.09 -12.34 15.46
CA PHE A 758 2.31 -11.72 16.52
C PHE A 758 0.91 -12.34 16.70
N ASP A 759 0.69 -13.52 16.13
CA ASP A 759 -0.57 -14.24 16.31
C ASP A 759 -0.64 -14.87 17.72
N VAL A 760 -1.56 -14.37 18.50
CA VAL A 760 -1.79 -14.85 19.86
C VAL A 760 -2.57 -16.17 19.93
N ARG A 761 -3.13 -16.60 18.81
CA ARG A 761 -4.01 -17.77 18.74
C ARG A 761 -3.34 -18.99 18.12
N GLY A 762 -2.14 -18.83 17.59
CA GLY A 762 -1.41 -19.89 16.90
C GLY A 762 -2.10 -20.39 15.63
N PHE A 763 -2.79 -19.48 14.91
CA PHE A 763 -3.50 -19.81 13.67
C PHE A 763 -2.57 -20.08 12.50
N ASN A 764 -1.38 -19.49 12.52
CA ASN A 764 -0.39 -19.57 11.45
C ASN A 764 0.88 -20.28 11.94
N PRO A 765 0.82 -21.60 12.20
CA PRO A 765 1.99 -22.35 12.67
C PRO A 765 2.99 -22.68 11.55
N GLY A 766 2.57 -22.60 10.28
CA GLY A 766 3.42 -22.86 9.13
C GLY A 766 4.39 -21.72 8.86
N GLY A 767 4.28 -21.11 7.71
CA GLY A 767 5.00 -19.91 7.36
C GLY A 767 4.23 -18.64 7.70
N ASN A 768 4.92 -17.52 7.63
CA ASN A 768 4.35 -16.19 7.77
C ASN A 768 5.00 -15.21 6.77
N HIS A 769 4.46 -14.02 6.73
CA HIS A 769 4.95 -12.91 5.95
C HIS A 769 4.63 -11.60 6.68
N GLY A 770 4.91 -10.43 6.09
CA GLY A 770 4.69 -9.14 6.75
C GLY A 770 5.98 -8.52 7.26
N SER A 771 7.13 -9.01 6.83
CA SER A 771 8.45 -8.47 7.15
C SER A 771 9.15 -7.89 5.93
N PHE A 772 10.38 -7.39 6.13
CA PHE A 772 11.29 -6.96 5.05
C PHE A 772 12.30 -8.06 4.67
N PHE A 773 12.14 -9.26 5.20
CA PHE A 773 13.03 -10.38 4.86
C PHE A 773 12.92 -10.75 3.39
N ARG A 774 14.07 -11.01 2.76
CA ARG A 774 14.10 -11.40 1.35
C ARG A 774 13.17 -12.58 1.04
N ILE A 775 13.13 -13.56 1.92
CA ILE A 775 12.30 -14.76 1.74
C ILE A 775 10.80 -14.46 1.62
N SER A 776 10.31 -13.41 2.30
CA SER A 776 8.92 -12.99 2.24
C SER A 776 8.65 -11.83 1.26
N THR A 777 9.69 -11.13 0.80
CA THR A 777 9.54 -10.04 -0.17
C THR A 777 9.91 -10.42 -1.59
N HIS A 778 10.68 -11.52 -1.81
CA HIS A 778 11.04 -12.02 -3.13
C HIS A 778 9.87 -12.79 -3.75
N SER A 779 9.19 -12.15 -4.66
CA SER A 779 7.92 -12.55 -5.23
C SER A 779 8.05 -13.04 -6.67
N THR A 780 6.97 -13.55 -7.22
CA THR A 780 6.92 -14.11 -8.58
C THR A 780 6.36 -13.09 -9.57
N PHE A 781 7.06 -12.89 -10.70
CA PHE A 781 6.53 -12.21 -11.87
C PHE A 781 7.04 -12.89 -13.15
N MET A 782 6.13 -13.47 -13.91
CA MET A 782 6.39 -14.19 -15.17
C MET A 782 5.35 -13.81 -16.21
N ILE A 783 5.75 -13.80 -17.48
CA ILE A 783 4.87 -13.45 -18.59
C ILE A 783 5.22 -14.28 -19.84
N ALA A 784 4.19 -14.69 -20.56
CA ALA A 784 4.32 -15.32 -21.87
C ALA A 784 3.20 -14.84 -22.79
N GLY A 785 3.36 -15.00 -24.10
CA GLY A 785 2.31 -14.58 -25.03
C GLY A 785 2.38 -15.29 -26.38
N GLY A 786 1.35 -15.06 -27.19
CA GLY A 786 1.33 -15.46 -28.58
C GLY A 786 2.31 -14.64 -29.43
N ASP A 787 2.60 -15.09 -30.64
CA ASP A 787 3.68 -14.55 -31.50
C ASP A 787 3.47 -13.06 -31.87
N LYS A 788 2.24 -12.57 -31.85
CA LYS A 788 1.92 -11.17 -32.15
C LYS A 788 1.98 -10.24 -30.94
N THR A 789 2.26 -10.75 -29.75
CA THR A 789 2.40 -9.90 -28.56
C THR A 789 3.72 -9.15 -28.54
N GLY A 790 4.74 -9.65 -29.26
CA GLY A 790 6.09 -9.09 -29.25
C GLY A 790 6.88 -9.39 -27.99
N LEU A 791 6.37 -10.23 -27.11
CA LEU A 791 7.08 -10.65 -25.90
C LEU A 791 8.28 -11.54 -26.25
N PRO A 792 9.41 -11.36 -25.56
CA PRO A 792 10.57 -12.22 -25.74
C PRO A 792 10.29 -13.63 -25.19
N GLN A 793 10.93 -14.64 -25.77
CA GLN A 793 10.76 -16.03 -25.37
C GLN A 793 12.02 -16.58 -24.70
N ALA A 794 11.81 -17.48 -23.72
CA ALA A 794 12.87 -18.22 -23.02
C ALA A 794 13.95 -17.32 -22.39
N ILE A 795 13.57 -16.14 -21.86
CA ILE A 795 14.52 -15.24 -21.22
C ILE A 795 14.36 -15.20 -19.71
N VAL A 796 15.47 -14.92 -19.04
CA VAL A 796 15.54 -14.59 -17.63
C VAL A 796 15.99 -13.13 -17.52
N ILE A 797 15.24 -12.35 -16.75
CA ILE A 797 15.54 -10.95 -16.48
C ILE A 797 16.13 -10.87 -15.08
N ASP A 798 17.45 -10.61 -15.00
CA ASP A 798 18.19 -10.54 -13.72
C ASP A 798 18.22 -9.12 -13.13
N GLU A 799 17.84 -8.11 -13.92
CA GLU A 799 17.65 -6.74 -13.42
C GLU A 799 16.61 -6.73 -12.30
N PRO A 800 16.90 -6.14 -11.12
CA PRO A 800 15.93 -6.08 -10.04
C PRO A 800 14.83 -5.06 -10.31
N TYR A 801 13.61 -5.49 -10.05
CA TYR A 801 12.39 -4.70 -10.14
C TYR A 801 11.57 -4.86 -8.86
N ASP A 802 10.76 -3.86 -8.56
CA ASP A 802 9.78 -3.92 -7.48
C ASP A 802 8.34 -3.79 -7.99
N SER A 803 7.37 -3.92 -7.08
CA SER A 803 5.93 -3.92 -7.40
C SER A 803 5.47 -2.74 -8.24
N LEU A 804 6.16 -1.58 -8.18
CA LEU A 804 5.77 -0.39 -8.96
C LEU A 804 5.97 -0.56 -10.46
N CYS A 805 6.79 -1.54 -10.90
CA CYS A 805 7.00 -1.78 -12.33
C CYS A 805 5.79 -2.44 -13.01
N PHE A 806 4.89 -3.08 -12.26
CA PHE A 806 3.87 -3.96 -12.80
C PHE A 806 2.88 -3.23 -13.73
N VAL A 807 2.18 -2.21 -13.23
CA VAL A 807 1.20 -1.47 -14.05
C VAL A 807 1.84 -0.77 -15.25
N PRO A 808 2.94 0.01 -15.10
CA PRO A 808 3.56 0.62 -16.27
C PRO A 808 4.04 -0.40 -17.30
N THR A 809 4.49 -1.60 -16.88
CA THR A 809 4.83 -2.68 -17.83
C THR A 809 3.61 -3.13 -18.63
N LEU A 810 2.49 -3.41 -17.98
CA LEU A 810 1.27 -3.86 -18.65
C LEU A 810 0.68 -2.77 -19.57
N LEU A 811 0.72 -1.52 -19.13
CA LEU A 811 0.29 -0.39 -19.98
C LEU A 811 1.20 -0.20 -21.20
N ALA A 812 2.52 -0.38 -21.05
CA ALA A 812 3.45 -0.31 -22.17
C ALA A 812 3.20 -1.43 -23.19
N LEU A 813 3.00 -2.67 -22.73
CA LEU A 813 2.71 -3.83 -23.59
C LEU A 813 1.39 -3.66 -24.36
N THR A 814 0.41 -2.97 -23.78
CA THR A 814 -0.90 -2.70 -24.41
C THR A 814 -0.95 -1.35 -25.16
N GLY A 815 0.18 -0.65 -25.31
CA GLY A 815 0.27 0.63 -26.01
C GLY A 815 -0.40 1.80 -25.28
N ASN A 816 -0.65 1.67 -23.99
CA ASN A 816 -1.32 2.67 -23.16
C ASN A 816 -0.35 3.53 -22.34
N LEU A 817 0.96 3.37 -22.52
CA LEU A 817 2.01 4.18 -21.93
C LEU A 817 2.68 5.01 -23.05
N ARG A 818 2.76 6.33 -22.84
CA ARG A 818 3.37 7.26 -23.81
C ARG A 818 4.91 7.25 -23.73
N ASP A 819 5.41 7.17 -22.52
CA ASP A 819 6.84 7.05 -22.19
C ASP A 819 6.99 6.20 -20.94
N ASP A 820 8.19 6.04 -20.40
CA ASP A 820 8.47 5.13 -19.27
C ASP A 820 7.60 5.40 -18.03
N SER A 821 6.98 6.56 -17.89
CA SER A 821 6.24 6.92 -16.66
C SER A 821 4.86 7.54 -16.89
N ASN A 822 4.55 7.98 -18.10
CA ASN A 822 3.31 8.71 -18.38
C ASN A 822 2.32 7.86 -19.18
N PRO A 823 1.08 7.70 -18.72
CA PRO A 823 0.03 7.07 -19.52
C PRO A 823 -0.37 7.96 -20.70
N VAL A 824 -1.01 7.35 -21.70
CA VAL A 824 -1.59 8.09 -22.82
C VAL A 824 -2.70 9.04 -22.35
N PRO A 825 -2.95 10.16 -23.05
CA PRO A 825 -3.90 11.20 -22.61
C PRO A 825 -5.31 10.69 -22.29
N VAL A 826 -5.82 9.71 -23.01
CA VAL A 826 -7.15 9.11 -22.78
C VAL A 826 -7.28 8.47 -21.39
N LEU A 827 -6.20 8.06 -20.76
CA LEU A 827 -6.21 7.51 -19.40
C LEU A 827 -6.19 8.60 -18.32
N TRP A 828 -5.80 9.84 -18.68
CA TRP A 828 -5.86 10.96 -17.73
C TRP A 828 -7.30 11.27 -17.32
N ASP A 829 -8.25 11.16 -18.25
CA ASP A 829 -9.69 11.34 -17.97
C ASP A 829 -10.23 10.26 -17.02
N LYS A 830 -9.55 9.09 -16.97
CA LYS A 830 -9.85 8.01 -16.04
C LYS A 830 -9.12 8.14 -14.69
N GLY A 831 -8.39 9.21 -14.47
CA GLY A 831 -7.67 9.49 -13.23
C GLY A 831 -6.23 8.98 -13.17
N PHE A 832 -5.75 8.27 -14.21
CA PHE A 832 -4.36 7.83 -14.23
C PHE A 832 -3.41 9.03 -14.32
N ARG A 833 -2.29 8.93 -13.60
CA ARG A 833 -1.25 9.96 -13.56
C ARG A 833 0.10 9.29 -13.75
N ARG A 834 1.15 10.09 -13.76
CA ARG A 834 2.52 9.61 -13.87
C ARG A 834 2.81 8.50 -12.86
N PHE A 835 3.45 7.44 -13.32
CA PHE A 835 3.88 6.32 -12.48
C PHE A 835 5.25 6.60 -11.86
N PRO A 836 5.42 6.29 -10.56
CA PRO A 836 6.74 6.35 -9.92
C PRO A 836 7.66 5.21 -10.37
N GLY A 837 7.09 4.06 -10.74
CA GLY A 837 7.82 2.91 -11.24
C GLY A 837 8.12 2.98 -12.74
N ARG A 838 9.13 2.23 -13.17
CA ARG A 838 9.52 2.08 -14.59
C ARG A 838 8.98 0.76 -15.14
N PRO A 839 8.62 0.68 -16.44
CA PRO A 839 8.28 -0.60 -17.06
C PRO A 839 9.50 -1.52 -17.12
N VAL A 840 9.26 -2.81 -17.17
CA VAL A 840 10.30 -3.83 -17.43
C VAL A 840 10.73 -3.74 -18.88
N LYS A 841 11.86 -3.07 -19.12
CA LYS A 841 12.32 -2.70 -20.48
C LYS A 841 12.66 -3.91 -21.34
N GLU A 842 13.08 -5.00 -20.72
CA GLU A 842 13.45 -6.25 -21.39
C GLU A 842 12.24 -6.94 -22.03
N LEU A 843 11.02 -6.60 -21.60
CA LEU A 843 9.77 -7.12 -22.15
C LEU A 843 9.23 -6.29 -23.33
N MET A 844 9.84 -5.14 -23.63
CA MET A 844 9.32 -4.24 -24.66
C MET A 844 9.67 -4.72 -26.06
N PRO A 845 8.72 -4.65 -27.03
CA PRO A 845 8.98 -5.01 -28.42
C PRO A 845 10.10 -4.18 -29.05
N GLY A 846 10.92 -4.81 -29.90
CA GLY A 846 11.92 -4.10 -30.73
C GLY A 846 13.33 -4.00 -30.18
N ARG A 847 13.67 -4.66 -29.07
CA ARG A 847 15.07 -4.82 -28.63
C ARG A 847 15.78 -5.97 -29.37
N PRO A 848 17.09 -5.85 -29.65
CA PRO A 848 17.85 -6.96 -30.23
C PRO A 848 17.84 -8.16 -29.28
N GLU A 849 17.58 -9.35 -29.81
CA GLU A 849 17.57 -10.60 -29.07
C GLU A 849 18.91 -10.77 -28.34
N ASN A 850 18.87 -10.96 -27.02
CA ASN A 850 20.03 -11.48 -26.29
C ASN A 850 20.38 -12.88 -26.84
N PRO A 851 21.66 -13.27 -26.87
CA PRO A 851 22.06 -14.55 -27.43
C PRO A 851 21.34 -15.68 -26.68
N LYS A 852 20.55 -16.43 -27.45
CA LYS A 852 19.78 -17.58 -26.97
C LYS A 852 20.69 -18.56 -26.24
N ILE A 853 20.43 -18.78 -24.95
CA ILE A 853 20.93 -19.99 -24.29
C ILE A 853 20.17 -21.13 -24.95
N ALA A 854 20.86 -21.94 -25.74
CA ALA A 854 20.29 -23.07 -26.46
C ALA A 854 19.68 -24.07 -25.48
N VAL A 855 18.35 -24.02 -25.32
CA VAL A 855 17.60 -25.10 -24.68
C VAL A 855 17.33 -26.15 -25.74
N THR A 856 18.10 -27.20 -25.74
CA THR A 856 17.86 -28.37 -26.58
C THR A 856 16.73 -29.19 -26.02
N GLY A 857 15.61 -29.24 -26.73
CA GLY A 857 14.67 -30.33 -26.63
C GLY A 857 13.25 -30.01 -26.16
N ALA A 858 12.34 -30.32 -27.04
CA ALA A 858 10.94 -30.68 -26.92
C ALA A 858 9.89 -29.57 -27.11
N ASN A 859 9.32 -29.57 -28.30
CA ASN A 859 8.17 -28.79 -28.75
C ASN A 859 6.78 -29.43 -28.43
N ALA A 860 6.68 -30.29 -27.45
CA ALA A 860 5.42 -30.93 -27.10
C ALA A 860 4.81 -30.32 -25.83
N SER A 861 3.53 -29.98 -25.89
CA SER A 861 2.72 -29.61 -24.73
C SER A 861 2.82 -30.72 -23.66
N PRO A 862 2.82 -30.40 -22.35
CA PRO A 862 2.93 -31.40 -21.27
C PRO A 862 1.81 -32.42 -21.24
#